data_70c746b6fd72201553b28c6a07776553
#
_entry.id   70c746b6fd72201553b28c6a07776553
#
_cell.length_a   1.000
_cell.length_b   1.000
_cell.length_c   1.000
_cell.angle_alpha   90.00
_cell.angle_beta   90.00
_cell.angle_gamma   90.00
#
_symmetry.space_group_name_H-M   'P 1'
#
loop_
_entity.id
_entity.type
_entity.pdbx_description
1 polymer ?
#
loop_
_entity_poly.entity_id
_entity_poly.type
_entity_poly.pdbx_seq_one_letter_code
_entity_poly.pdbx_strand_id
1 'polypeptide(L)'
;MKKRIISLILGAICLCTSLVGCNQDQIVAEERVKYEYTQGKHDLTAPETNDFMVENGRSEYQIVVPANLDTNLTLAETELKYFFEEATGVKLNTISEADVVLSHTAEGKYISLGKTEMLASANVDEKAEHLGSQGTRIITKDKTVYVLGNSTMGTLNAVYTLLEIMFDYDQYAYDCFELRKMNTVKLRQFNVVDVPDIEMRSNSSTVVDNSPNNFQYRLRTRGNSEYLIPIGDTRHATRHVYHNTSNVIPREAEESRETWFSNNSGAGPENTQLCYTTRGNAEDYEALVEQAAKIISESLRDYPREQYPLKNIITFTHEDNSSVMCTCQSCTEAQEKYGAGSGAVLLLANRIREKLQQWMELPGNEAYRRDDLKLVFFAYAAYVDAPAKYDEAQGKYVFSHPDLYMRDDVAVYYAISSGFNYQRNIYDDVNKEGIENALKWFDIAKSVYLWTYDANFGNYYFRLPGTNFYDTDAYQFFAAGGVNYMFKQAAMPTANVTAFQTLDIYLDAKMQWDTTRDINVLTRKWFKGMFKDAADVMYQLYIQENNWAMIIANQMNKSGIINYSISKEYWKYEMLKGWLEKIDEARALVAKYENSNPALYKVLKEHIDIEWVCPAYYMLEYYDGSLTDKKYNEMVQYFQMEIATLRDFRLSERSSDTISTWTAKLSLR
;
A
#
# COMPACT_ATOMS: atom_id res chain seq x y z
N MET A 1 -8.52 47.31 1.27
CA MET A 1 -7.23 47.22 0.57
C MET A 1 -6.86 45.77 0.20
N LYS A 2 -7.24 44.74 0.95
CA LYS A 2 -6.89 43.32 0.61
C LYS A 2 -7.61 42.74 -0.62
N LYS A 3 -8.81 43.17 -0.98
CA LYS A 3 -9.55 42.67 -2.16
C LYS A 3 -9.04 43.17 -3.52
N ARG A 4 -8.23 44.26 -3.56
CA ARG A 4 -7.67 44.77 -4.82
C ARG A 4 -6.33 44.11 -5.22
N ILE A 5 -5.64 43.48 -4.27
CA ILE A 5 -4.35 42.81 -4.52
C ILE A 5 -4.60 41.43 -5.15
N ILE A 6 -5.68 40.74 -4.75
CA ILE A 6 -6.04 39.42 -5.31
C ILE A 6 -6.48 39.53 -6.79
N SER A 7 -7.19 40.59 -7.16
CA SER A 7 -7.59 40.79 -8.57
C SER A 7 -6.42 41.18 -9.48
N LEU A 8 -5.31 41.68 -8.96
CA LEU A 8 -4.12 42.00 -9.75
C LEU A 8 -3.22 40.77 -9.97
N ILE A 9 -3.23 39.82 -9.06
CA ILE A 9 -2.49 38.56 -9.19
C ILE A 9 -3.19 37.63 -10.20
N LEU A 10 -4.51 37.53 -10.17
CA LEU A 10 -5.28 36.81 -11.19
C LEU A 10 -5.17 37.44 -12.60
N GLY A 11 -5.09 38.76 -12.72
CA GLY A 11 -4.88 39.46 -13.99
C GLY A 11 -3.48 39.28 -14.55
N ALA A 12 -2.45 39.05 -13.73
CA ALA A 12 -1.08 38.79 -14.18
C ALA A 12 -0.91 37.33 -14.65
N ILE A 13 -1.64 36.37 -14.07
CA ILE A 13 -1.64 34.97 -14.49
C ILE A 13 -2.32 34.79 -15.84
N CYS A 14 -3.43 35.50 -16.11
CA CYS A 14 -4.08 35.46 -17.44
C CYS A 14 -3.28 36.11 -18.56
N LEU A 15 -2.30 36.97 -18.29
CA LEU A 15 -1.47 37.58 -19.33
C LEU A 15 -0.19 36.80 -19.66
N CYS A 16 0.21 35.85 -18.80
CA CYS A 16 1.31 34.92 -19.11
C CYS A 16 0.88 33.70 -19.93
N THR A 17 -0.41 33.38 -20.01
CA THR A 17 -0.93 32.20 -20.72
C THR A 17 -0.90 32.31 -22.24
N SER A 18 -0.52 33.45 -22.81
CA SER A 18 -0.39 33.63 -24.26
C SER A 18 1.04 33.47 -24.81
N LEU A 19 2.04 33.18 -23.97
CA LEU A 19 3.45 33.10 -24.42
C LEU A 19 4.23 31.84 -23.96
N VAL A 20 3.65 31.02 -23.08
CA VAL A 20 4.19 29.72 -22.72
C VAL A 20 2.98 28.79 -22.67
N GLY A 21 3.00 27.71 -23.42
CA GLY A 21 1.95 26.69 -23.37
C GLY A 21 1.91 26.02 -21.99
N CYS A 22 1.50 26.79 -20.96
CA CYS A 22 1.16 26.21 -19.68
C CYS A 22 -0.05 25.29 -19.88
N ASN A 23 0.14 24.06 -19.58
CA ASN A 23 -0.80 22.98 -19.75
C ASN A 23 -1.98 23.17 -18.79
N GLN A 24 -3.18 23.36 -19.34
CA GLN A 24 -4.39 23.60 -18.54
C GLN A 24 -4.65 22.43 -17.58
N ASP A 25 -4.30 21.20 -18.00
CA ASP A 25 -4.44 20.00 -17.20
C ASP A 25 -3.46 19.95 -16.02
N GLN A 26 -2.24 20.45 -16.20
CA GLN A 26 -1.25 20.55 -15.10
C GLN A 26 -1.69 21.57 -14.05
N ILE A 27 -2.26 22.71 -14.49
CA ILE A 27 -2.82 23.72 -13.57
C ILE A 27 -4.00 23.14 -12.78
N VAL A 28 -4.87 22.34 -13.43
CA VAL A 28 -5.98 21.65 -12.76
C VAL A 28 -5.47 20.60 -11.79
N ALA A 29 -4.42 19.86 -12.10
CA ALA A 29 -3.79 18.91 -11.21
C ALA A 29 -3.16 19.60 -10.01
N GLU A 30 -2.37 20.65 -10.24
CA GLU A 30 -1.74 21.45 -9.16
C GLU A 30 -2.77 22.15 -8.25
N GLU A 31 -3.88 22.61 -8.79
CA GLU A 31 -4.96 23.21 -7.98
C GLU A 31 -5.67 22.17 -7.10
N ARG A 32 -5.82 20.92 -7.57
CA ARG A 32 -6.36 19.82 -6.80
C ARG A 32 -5.42 19.37 -5.69
N VAL A 33 -4.11 19.41 -5.93
CA VAL A 33 -3.07 19.00 -4.98
C VAL A 33 -2.87 19.99 -3.85
N LYS A 34 -3.41 21.18 -3.91
CA LYS A 34 -3.54 22.02 -2.70
C LYS A 34 -4.54 21.38 -1.74
N TYR A 35 -4.12 20.20 -1.27
CA TYR A 35 -4.78 19.47 -0.20
C TYR A 35 -4.84 20.42 1.01
N GLU A 36 -6.01 21.04 1.19
CA GLU A 36 -6.24 21.81 2.40
C GLU A 36 -6.32 20.82 3.54
N TYR A 37 -5.26 20.76 4.36
CA TYR A 37 -5.23 20.01 5.61
C TYR A 37 -6.52 20.31 6.38
N THR A 38 -7.36 19.29 6.56
CA THR A 38 -8.56 19.39 7.37
C THR A 38 -8.11 19.47 8.83
N GLN A 39 -8.14 20.65 9.40
CA GLN A 39 -7.72 20.91 10.78
C GLN A 39 -8.36 19.88 11.72
N GLY A 40 -7.53 19.18 12.50
CA GLY A 40 -7.96 18.17 13.45
C GLY A 40 -7.95 16.72 12.95
N LYS A 41 -7.54 16.47 11.69
CA LYS A 41 -7.42 15.10 11.15
C LYS A 41 -6.21 14.35 11.71
N HIS A 42 -5.10 15.04 11.93
CA HIS A 42 -3.88 14.54 12.57
C HIS A 42 -3.51 15.40 13.79
N ASP A 43 -4.41 15.53 14.74
CA ASP A 43 -4.14 16.24 15.99
C ASP A 43 -3.55 15.30 17.03
N LEU A 44 -2.23 15.32 17.16
CA LEU A 44 -1.46 14.50 18.11
C LEU A 44 -1.17 15.26 19.41
N THR A 45 -1.89 16.34 19.72
CA THR A 45 -1.65 17.16 20.90
C THR A 45 -1.88 16.39 22.20
N ALA A 46 -0.84 16.25 23.00
CA ALA A 46 -0.86 15.52 24.25
C ALA A 46 0.15 16.11 25.26
N PRO A 47 -0.13 17.30 25.85
CA PRO A 47 0.77 17.93 26.81
C PRO A 47 0.90 17.08 28.08
N GLU A 48 2.07 17.13 28.71
CA GLU A 48 2.32 16.45 29.99
C GLU A 48 1.53 17.11 31.12
N THR A 49 1.05 16.27 32.04
CA THR A 49 0.44 16.69 33.30
C THR A 49 1.47 16.62 34.45
N ASN A 50 1.03 16.89 35.67
CA ASN A 50 1.85 16.69 36.89
C ASN A 50 1.77 15.27 37.44
N ASP A 51 0.81 14.45 36.95
CA ASP A 51 0.65 13.05 37.35
C ASP A 51 1.62 12.15 36.59
N PHE A 52 1.86 10.96 37.13
CA PHE A 52 2.74 9.96 36.54
C PHE A 52 1.97 8.69 36.17
N MET A 53 2.27 8.14 35.01
CA MET A 53 1.90 6.77 34.64
C MET A 53 2.93 5.75 35.17
N VAL A 54 4.21 6.13 35.12
CA VAL A 54 5.31 5.38 35.72
C VAL A 54 6.17 6.34 36.52
N GLU A 55 6.45 6.03 37.77
CA GLU A 55 7.33 6.79 38.61
C GLU A 55 8.43 5.88 39.19
N ASN A 56 9.70 6.17 38.88
CA ASN A 56 10.86 5.41 39.33
C ASN A 56 10.73 3.88 39.09
N GLY A 57 10.27 3.48 37.87
CA GLY A 57 10.10 2.09 37.47
C GLY A 57 8.92 1.37 38.15
N ARG A 58 7.93 2.10 38.66
CA ARG A 58 6.70 1.55 39.25
C ARG A 58 5.47 2.20 38.64
N SER A 59 4.42 1.40 38.46
CA SER A 59 3.12 1.88 37.96
C SER A 59 1.98 1.24 38.74
N GLU A 60 0.92 1.99 38.95
CA GLU A 60 -0.37 1.51 39.46
C GLU A 60 -1.41 1.37 38.32
N TYR A 61 -1.02 1.72 37.08
CA TYR A 61 -1.91 1.62 35.94
C TYR A 61 -2.21 0.16 35.59
N GLN A 62 -3.44 -0.08 35.15
CA GLN A 62 -3.91 -1.36 34.65
C GLN A 62 -4.62 -1.14 33.30
N ILE A 63 -4.54 -2.13 32.42
CA ILE A 63 -5.27 -2.13 31.15
C ILE A 63 -6.68 -2.66 31.43
N VAL A 64 -7.71 -1.98 30.92
CA VAL A 64 -9.09 -2.46 30.95
C VAL A 64 -9.50 -2.81 29.53
N VAL A 65 -10.04 -4.01 29.34
CA VAL A 65 -10.46 -4.52 28.02
C VAL A 65 -11.93 -4.94 28.06
N PRO A 66 -12.67 -4.87 26.92
CA PRO A 66 -14.04 -5.36 26.83
C PRO A 66 -14.17 -6.85 27.20
N ALA A 67 -15.38 -7.29 27.52
CA ALA A 67 -15.66 -8.69 27.86
C ALA A 67 -15.31 -9.67 26.72
N ASN A 68 -15.45 -9.24 25.47
CA ASN A 68 -15.14 -10.04 24.29
C ASN A 68 -14.03 -9.38 23.50
N LEU A 69 -12.96 -10.12 23.25
CA LEU A 69 -11.83 -9.70 22.45
C LEU A 69 -11.83 -10.45 21.12
N ASP A 70 -11.77 -9.71 20.02
CA ASP A 70 -11.41 -10.25 18.71
C ASP A 70 -9.87 -10.27 18.53
N THR A 71 -9.43 -10.71 17.36
CA THR A 71 -7.99 -10.80 17.04
C THR A 71 -7.29 -9.44 17.13
N ASN A 72 -7.91 -8.35 16.68
CA ASN A 72 -7.31 -7.01 16.72
C ASN A 72 -7.18 -6.48 18.15
N LEU A 73 -8.21 -6.65 19.00
CA LEU A 73 -8.14 -6.22 20.40
C LEU A 73 -7.16 -7.06 21.20
N THR A 74 -7.11 -8.37 20.96
CA THR A 74 -6.11 -9.25 21.59
C THR A 74 -4.69 -8.83 21.21
N LEU A 75 -4.48 -8.49 19.93
CA LEU A 75 -3.19 -7.98 19.47
C LEU A 75 -2.88 -6.60 20.07
N ALA A 76 -3.87 -5.69 20.13
CA ALA A 76 -3.72 -4.36 20.70
C ALA A 76 -3.28 -4.42 22.18
N GLU A 77 -3.90 -5.30 22.99
CA GLU A 77 -3.50 -5.54 24.36
C GLU A 77 -2.06 -6.08 24.43
N THR A 78 -1.74 -7.07 23.62
CA THR A 78 -0.42 -7.73 23.62
C THR A 78 0.68 -6.74 23.24
N GLU A 79 0.49 -5.95 22.17
CA GLU A 79 1.47 -4.96 21.69
C GLU A 79 1.64 -3.82 22.71
N LEU A 80 0.55 -3.34 23.31
CA LEU A 80 0.62 -2.32 24.36
C LEU A 80 1.45 -2.81 25.55
N LYS A 81 1.20 -4.02 26.05
CA LYS A 81 1.96 -4.62 27.16
C LYS A 81 3.42 -4.80 26.81
N TYR A 82 3.70 -5.34 25.64
CA TYR A 82 5.06 -5.60 25.17
C TYR A 82 5.88 -4.31 25.08
N PHE A 83 5.40 -3.30 24.36
CA PHE A 83 6.16 -2.07 24.18
C PHE A 83 6.21 -1.20 25.44
N PHE A 84 5.18 -1.24 26.27
CA PHE A 84 5.22 -0.53 27.56
C PHE A 84 6.28 -1.13 28.50
N GLU A 85 6.35 -2.47 28.60
CA GLU A 85 7.40 -3.16 29.35
C GLU A 85 8.78 -2.88 28.75
N GLU A 86 8.93 -2.97 27.43
CA GLU A 86 10.17 -2.67 26.73
C GLU A 86 10.65 -1.22 26.95
N ALA A 87 9.73 -0.25 27.03
CA ALA A 87 10.06 1.16 27.23
C ALA A 87 10.37 1.48 28.70
N THR A 88 9.69 0.85 29.66
CA THR A 88 9.69 1.30 31.06
C THR A 88 10.22 0.26 32.05
N GLY A 89 10.32 -1.02 31.65
CA GLY A 89 10.59 -2.14 32.54
C GLY A 89 9.37 -2.55 33.39
N VAL A 90 8.21 -1.93 33.20
CA VAL A 90 7.00 -2.18 34.03
C VAL A 90 6.01 -3.05 33.24
N LYS A 91 5.58 -4.15 33.89
CA LYS A 91 4.50 -5.01 33.36
C LYS A 91 3.15 -4.46 33.79
N LEU A 92 2.29 -4.15 32.82
CA LEU A 92 0.91 -3.79 33.09
C LEU A 92 0.04 -5.04 33.22
N ASN A 93 -0.83 -5.04 34.24
CA ASN A 93 -1.86 -6.07 34.39
C ASN A 93 -3.11 -5.69 33.58
N THR A 94 -3.85 -6.70 33.12
CA THR A 94 -5.12 -6.52 32.44
C THR A 94 -6.29 -6.91 33.34
N ILE A 95 -7.36 -6.15 33.28
CA ILE A 95 -8.67 -6.45 33.85
C ILE A 95 -9.64 -6.62 32.67
N SER A 96 -10.30 -7.77 32.60
CA SER A 96 -11.36 -8.02 31.62
C SER A 96 -12.71 -7.65 32.22
N GLU A 97 -13.55 -6.95 31.47
CA GLU A 97 -14.95 -6.67 31.87
C GLU A 97 -15.84 -7.91 31.83
N ALA A 98 -15.31 -9.06 31.34
CA ALA A 98 -15.95 -10.36 31.54
C ALA A 98 -15.93 -10.80 33.01
N ASP A 99 -14.91 -10.38 33.79
CA ASP A 99 -14.73 -10.75 35.19
C ASP A 99 -15.30 -9.67 36.13
N VAL A 100 -15.05 -8.38 35.79
CA VAL A 100 -15.46 -7.24 36.63
C VAL A 100 -15.82 -6.06 35.72
N VAL A 101 -17.06 -5.59 35.77
CA VAL A 101 -17.49 -4.37 35.09
C VAL A 101 -16.98 -3.16 35.89
N LEU A 102 -16.25 -2.29 35.22
CA LEU A 102 -15.68 -1.07 35.80
C LEU A 102 -16.40 0.16 35.25
N SER A 103 -16.60 1.14 36.15
CA SER A 103 -17.06 2.47 35.77
C SER A 103 -15.94 3.51 35.93
N HIS A 104 -15.99 4.57 35.13
CA HIS A 104 -15.05 5.68 35.27
C HIS A 104 -15.10 6.31 36.68
N THR A 105 -13.92 6.56 37.23
CA THR A 105 -13.73 7.31 38.49
C THR A 105 -12.56 8.26 38.35
N ALA A 106 -12.60 9.41 39.02
CA ALA A 106 -11.55 10.44 38.94
C ALA A 106 -10.17 9.96 39.42
N GLU A 107 -10.13 9.01 40.33
CA GLU A 107 -8.88 8.48 40.87
C GLU A 107 -8.42 7.18 40.17
N GLY A 108 -9.22 6.67 39.24
CA GLY A 108 -8.91 5.43 38.52
C GLY A 108 -7.68 5.61 37.62
N LYS A 109 -6.68 4.75 37.80
CA LYS A 109 -5.43 4.73 37.02
C LYS A 109 -5.51 3.62 35.97
N TYR A 110 -6.17 3.88 34.86
CA TYR A 110 -6.44 2.88 33.83
C TYR A 110 -6.03 3.33 32.43
N ILE A 111 -5.71 2.35 31.59
CA ILE A 111 -5.67 2.48 30.14
C ILE A 111 -6.85 1.64 29.62
N SER A 112 -7.94 2.29 29.27
CA SER A 112 -9.13 1.63 28.74
C SER A 112 -8.97 1.42 27.24
N LEU A 113 -8.99 0.17 26.79
CA LEU A 113 -8.69 -0.24 25.42
C LEU A 113 -9.95 -0.68 24.68
N GLY A 114 -10.34 0.09 23.65
CA GLY A 114 -11.53 -0.17 22.85
C GLY A 114 -12.84 0.29 23.52
N LYS A 115 -13.96 -0.31 23.10
CA LYS A 115 -15.31 0.03 23.55
C LYS A 115 -15.65 -0.73 24.85
N THR A 116 -15.27 -0.17 25.97
CA THR A 116 -15.48 -0.71 27.32
C THR A 116 -16.72 -0.09 27.98
N GLU A 117 -17.28 -0.73 29.00
CA GLU A 117 -18.31 -0.15 29.88
C GLU A 117 -17.72 1.07 30.63
N MET A 118 -16.45 1.03 30.99
CA MET A 118 -15.74 2.16 31.58
C MET A 118 -15.77 3.37 30.63
N LEU A 119 -15.52 3.20 29.33
CA LEU A 119 -15.61 4.27 28.33
C LEU A 119 -17.04 4.83 28.28
N ALA A 120 -18.04 3.95 28.21
CA ALA A 120 -19.43 4.36 28.16
C ALA A 120 -19.83 5.21 29.38
N SER A 121 -19.35 4.85 30.58
CA SER A 121 -19.60 5.60 31.82
C SER A 121 -18.84 6.92 31.92
N ALA A 122 -17.77 7.09 31.15
CA ALA A 122 -16.93 8.27 31.19
C ALA A 122 -17.56 9.48 30.51
N ASN A 123 -18.51 9.29 29.59
CA ASN A 123 -19.15 10.36 28.82
C ASN A 123 -18.13 11.32 28.18
N VAL A 124 -17.18 10.77 27.42
CA VAL A 124 -16.17 11.49 26.64
C VAL A 124 -16.59 11.62 25.17
N ASP A 125 -16.08 12.65 24.51
CA ASP A 125 -16.32 12.85 23.07
C ASP A 125 -15.43 11.90 22.22
N GLU A 126 -16.02 10.84 21.72
CA GLU A 126 -15.33 9.81 20.95
C GLU A 126 -14.99 10.23 19.52
N LYS A 127 -15.57 11.33 18.99
CA LYS A 127 -15.40 11.80 17.60
C LYS A 127 -15.73 10.73 16.55
N ALA A 128 -16.67 9.83 16.85
CA ALA A 128 -16.94 8.64 16.05
C ALA A 128 -17.25 8.93 14.58
N GLU A 129 -17.94 10.04 14.30
CA GLU A 129 -18.33 10.48 12.94
C GLU A 129 -17.14 10.84 12.04
N HIS A 130 -15.95 11.07 12.62
CA HIS A 130 -14.77 11.52 11.90
C HIS A 130 -13.71 10.42 11.73
N LEU A 131 -13.82 9.28 12.43
CA LEU A 131 -12.75 8.30 12.52
C LEU A 131 -12.69 7.32 11.34
N GLY A 132 -13.78 7.14 10.58
CA GLY A 132 -13.85 6.04 9.61
C GLY A 132 -13.65 4.68 10.27
N SER A 133 -13.15 3.70 9.53
CA SER A 133 -12.91 2.34 10.04
C SER A 133 -11.52 2.18 10.69
N GLN A 134 -10.56 3.03 10.38
CA GLN A 134 -9.17 2.87 10.79
C GLN A 134 -8.60 4.02 11.64
N GLY A 135 -9.33 5.12 11.72
CA GLY A 135 -8.93 6.27 12.52
C GLY A 135 -8.92 5.98 14.02
N THR A 136 -8.15 6.77 14.73
CA THR A 136 -7.81 6.57 16.13
C THR A 136 -8.25 7.75 17.00
N ARG A 137 -8.61 7.44 18.21
CA ARG A 137 -8.95 8.41 19.25
C ARG A 137 -8.24 8.06 20.55
N ILE A 138 -7.54 9.04 21.16
CA ILE A 138 -6.94 8.89 22.49
C ILE A 138 -7.38 10.07 23.33
N ILE A 139 -7.98 9.81 24.50
CA ILE A 139 -8.53 10.83 25.38
C ILE A 139 -8.08 10.57 26.81
N THR A 140 -7.61 11.59 27.51
CA THR A 140 -7.43 11.52 28.95
C THR A 140 -8.63 12.18 29.64
N LYS A 141 -9.28 11.46 30.54
CA LYS A 141 -10.22 12.01 31.50
C LYS A 141 -9.75 11.69 32.91
N ASP A 142 -9.55 12.71 33.71
CA ASP A 142 -8.91 12.59 35.02
C ASP A 142 -7.56 11.83 34.92
N LYS A 143 -7.44 10.65 35.55
CA LYS A 143 -6.22 9.83 35.48
C LYS A 143 -6.34 8.64 34.52
N THR A 144 -7.46 8.47 33.84
CA THR A 144 -7.69 7.37 32.91
C THR A 144 -7.42 7.80 31.45
N VAL A 145 -6.70 6.96 30.71
CA VAL A 145 -6.45 7.13 29.27
C VAL A 145 -7.35 6.16 28.49
N TYR A 146 -8.19 6.69 27.61
CA TYR A 146 -9.05 5.94 26.71
C TYR A 146 -8.40 5.86 25.34
N VAL A 147 -8.18 4.64 24.84
CA VAL A 147 -7.50 4.32 23.58
C VAL A 147 -8.47 3.53 22.71
N LEU A 148 -9.00 4.14 21.64
CA LEU A 148 -10.09 3.56 20.85
C LEU A 148 -10.07 3.98 19.38
N GLY A 149 -10.86 3.28 18.59
CA GLY A 149 -11.30 3.61 17.24
C GLY A 149 -12.78 3.24 17.08
N ASN A 150 -13.36 3.50 15.90
CA ASN A 150 -14.71 3.01 15.60
C ASN A 150 -14.75 1.49 15.39
N SER A 151 -13.65 0.91 14.96
CA SER A 151 -13.45 -0.52 14.82
C SER A 151 -12.35 -1.01 15.78
N THR A 152 -12.26 -2.32 15.95
CA THR A 152 -11.17 -2.94 16.71
C THR A 152 -9.81 -2.75 16.02
N MET A 153 -9.78 -2.62 14.68
CA MET A 153 -8.60 -2.23 13.93
C MET A 153 -8.18 -0.79 14.24
N GLY A 154 -9.13 0.15 14.27
CA GLY A 154 -8.87 1.54 14.69
C GLY A 154 -8.30 1.61 16.12
N THR A 155 -8.77 0.74 17.02
CA THR A 155 -8.23 0.61 18.37
C THR A 155 -6.78 0.08 18.38
N LEU A 156 -6.47 -0.92 17.56
CA LEU A 156 -5.09 -1.40 17.39
C LEU A 156 -4.18 -0.29 16.84
N ASN A 157 -4.65 0.45 15.84
CA ASN A 157 -3.91 1.61 15.32
C ASN A 157 -3.69 2.68 16.40
N ALA A 158 -4.69 2.90 17.30
CA ALA A 158 -4.58 3.84 18.41
C ALA A 158 -3.49 3.46 19.41
N VAL A 159 -3.24 2.16 19.61
CA VAL A 159 -2.11 1.70 20.44
C VAL A 159 -0.78 2.18 19.85
N TYR A 160 -0.59 2.02 18.53
CA TYR A 160 0.66 2.49 17.90
C TYR A 160 0.80 4.01 17.90
N THR A 161 -0.31 4.76 17.74
CA THR A 161 -0.30 6.22 17.92
C THR A 161 0.06 6.59 19.36
N LEU A 162 -0.47 5.89 20.38
CA LEU A 162 -0.12 6.10 21.77
C LEU A 162 1.37 5.88 22.02
N LEU A 163 1.93 4.78 21.49
CA LEU A 163 3.35 4.44 21.63
C LEU A 163 4.26 5.47 20.92
N GLU A 164 3.87 5.95 19.75
CA GLU A 164 4.56 7.02 19.02
C GLU A 164 4.65 8.30 19.88
N ILE A 165 3.52 8.72 20.48
CA ILE A 165 3.47 9.94 21.31
C ILE A 165 4.22 9.77 22.64
N MET A 166 4.10 8.62 23.28
CA MET A 166 4.69 8.40 24.62
C MET A 166 6.17 8.07 24.58
N PHE A 167 6.58 7.25 23.63
CA PHE A 167 7.89 6.59 23.62
C PHE A 167 8.69 6.82 22.34
N ASP A 168 8.29 7.75 21.49
CA ASP A 168 8.92 8.00 20.17
C ASP A 168 9.03 6.70 19.33
N TYR A 169 8.05 5.78 19.51
CA TYR A 169 8.04 4.51 18.81
C TYR A 169 7.98 4.71 17.30
N ASP A 170 8.83 3.97 16.56
CA ASP A 170 8.79 3.92 15.11
C ASP A 170 9.29 2.58 14.60
N GLN A 171 8.53 1.91 13.72
CA GLN A 171 8.88 0.63 13.13
C GLN A 171 9.53 0.83 11.78
N TYR A 172 10.80 0.46 11.61
CA TYR A 172 11.58 0.65 10.38
C TYR A 172 11.60 -0.58 9.49
N ALA A 173 11.73 -1.77 10.08
CA ALA A 173 11.70 -3.07 9.43
C ALA A 173 11.06 -4.10 10.36
N TYR A 174 10.80 -5.31 9.89
CA TYR A 174 10.19 -6.37 10.72
C TYR A 174 11.04 -6.73 11.96
N ASP A 175 12.33 -6.47 11.92
CA ASP A 175 13.33 -6.75 12.97
C ASP A 175 13.95 -5.48 13.57
N CYS A 176 13.50 -4.29 13.16
CA CYS A 176 14.09 -3.03 13.58
C CYS A 176 13.04 -1.97 13.90
N PHE A 177 13.08 -1.46 15.11
CA PHE A 177 12.26 -0.35 15.58
C PHE A 177 13.04 0.58 16.50
N GLU A 178 12.54 1.79 16.71
CA GLU A 178 12.98 2.74 17.72
C GLU A 178 11.96 2.79 18.86
N LEU A 179 12.47 2.85 20.08
CA LEU A 179 11.65 2.99 21.29
C LEU A 179 12.48 3.66 22.38
N ARG A 180 12.01 4.82 22.85
CA ARG A 180 12.67 5.54 23.94
C ARG A 180 12.46 4.82 25.28
N LYS A 181 13.58 4.49 25.95
CA LYS A 181 13.57 3.87 27.27
C LYS A 181 13.43 4.93 28.36
N MET A 182 12.50 4.73 29.29
CA MET A 182 12.19 5.69 30.35
C MET A 182 11.81 4.94 31.65
N ASN A 183 12.37 5.33 32.77
CA ASN A 183 11.97 4.80 34.08
C ASN A 183 10.91 5.66 34.82
N THR A 184 10.60 6.82 34.22
CA THR A 184 9.59 7.75 34.74
C THR A 184 8.83 8.31 33.53
N VAL A 185 7.50 8.16 33.52
CA VAL A 185 6.61 8.57 32.44
C VAL A 185 5.48 9.39 33.03
N LYS A 186 5.36 10.64 32.63
CA LYS A 186 4.24 11.50 33.02
C LYS A 186 2.96 11.10 32.30
N LEU A 187 1.84 11.23 32.98
CA LEU A 187 0.54 11.21 32.33
C LEU A 187 0.44 12.40 31.36
N ARG A 188 -0.09 12.17 30.18
CA ARG A 188 -0.38 13.22 29.21
C ARG A 188 -1.88 13.51 29.15
N GLN A 189 -2.21 14.78 28.94
CA GLN A 189 -3.58 15.18 28.64
C GLN A 189 -3.84 14.94 27.15
N PHE A 190 -4.17 13.70 26.81
CA PHE A 190 -4.50 13.34 25.45
C PHE A 190 -5.83 13.93 25.01
N ASN A 191 -5.84 14.49 23.81
CA ASN A 191 -7.04 14.83 23.04
C ASN A 191 -6.75 14.58 21.57
N VAL A 192 -6.33 13.36 21.26
CA VAL A 192 -5.78 12.96 19.98
C VAL A 192 -6.87 12.47 19.04
N VAL A 193 -6.85 12.94 17.81
CA VAL A 193 -7.54 12.39 16.65
C VAL A 193 -6.50 12.16 15.57
N ASP A 194 -6.42 10.94 15.03
CA ASP A 194 -5.45 10.60 13.99
C ASP A 194 -6.12 9.66 12.98
N VAL A 195 -6.41 10.17 11.79
CA VAL A 195 -7.21 9.51 10.76
C VAL A 195 -6.40 9.42 9.47
N PRO A 196 -6.21 8.22 8.90
CA PRO A 196 -5.40 8.09 7.71
C PRO A 196 -5.98 8.85 6.52
N ASP A 197 -5.10 9.42 5.70
CA ASP A 197 -5.47 10.12 4.46
C ASP A 197 -5.98 9.16 3.39
N ILE A 198 -5.38 7.98 3.31
CA ILE A 198 -5.86 6.86 2.49
C ILE A 198 -6.34 5.76 3.44
N GLU A 199 -7.63 5.48 3.44
CA GLU A 199 -8.25 4.65 4.48
C GLU A 199 -7.74 3.20 4.47
N MET A 200 -7.72 2.54 3.30
CA MET A 200 -7.24 1.16 3.16
C MET A 200 -5.86 1.14 2.48
N ARG A 201 -4.93 0.44 3.09
CA ARG A 201 -3.51 0.42 2.68
C ARG A 201 -3.01 -1.01 2.69
N SER A 202 -2.44 -1.46 1.57
CA SER A 202 -1.86 -2.80 1.50
C SER A 202 -0.61 -2.84 0.62
N ASN A 203 0.23 -3.84 0.89
CA ASN A 203 1.46 -4.10 0.16
C ASN A 203 1.64 -5.61 0.02
N SER A 204 1.99 -6.09 -1.16
CA SER A 204 2.19 -7.52 -1.44
C SER A 204 3.59 -8.04 -1.13
N SER A 205 4.44 -7.22 -0.52
CA SER A 205 5.74 -7.73 -0.05
C SER A 205 5.54 -8.88 0.93
N THR A 206 6.32 -9.94 0.79
CA THR A 206 6.23 -11.12 1.67
C THR A 206 6.44 -10.77 3.15
N VAL A 207 7.25 -9.75 3.46
CA VAL A 207 7.42 -9.29 4.85
C VAL A 207 6.18 -8.59 5.40
N VAL A 208 5.31 -8.07 4.54
CA VAL A 208 4.02 -7.50 4.93
C VAL A 208 2.95 -8.60 4.96
N ASP A 209 2.79 -9.39 3.90
CA ASP A 209 1.76 -10.43 3.81
C ASP A 209 1.94 -11.54 4.86
N ASN A 210 3.17 -12.02 5.10
CA ASN A 210 3.47 -13.01 6.13
C ASN A 210 3.71 -12.39 7.51
N SER A 211 3.83 -11.08 7.56
CA SER A 211 3.89 -10.25 8.76
C SER A 211 4.73 -10.80 9.92
N PRO A 212 6.01 -11.14 9.71
CA PRO A 212 6.85 -11.55 10.82
C PRO A 212 6.87 -10.43 11.89
N ASN A 213 6.77 -10.80 13.17
CA ASN A 213 6.71 -9.85 14.28
C ASN A 213 5.59 -8.80 14.16
N ASN A 214 4.46 -9.14 13.57
CA ASN A 214 3.32 -8.22 13.39
C ASN A 214 3.66 -6.96 12.56
N PHE A 215 4.63 -7.04 11.68
CA PHE A 215 5.18 -5.89 10.96
C PHE A 215 4.12 -5.08 10.20
N GLN A 216 3.18 -5.75 9.51
CA GLN A 216 2.07 -5.06 8.82
C GLN A 216 1.23 -4.21 9.79
N TYR A 217 0.90 -4.75 10.97
CA TYR A 217 0.08 -4.05 11.95
C TYR A 217 0.83 -2.87 12.57
N ARG A 218 2.12 -3.03 12.86
CA ARG A 218 3.01 -1.99 13.40
C ARG A 218 3.23 -0.83 12.43
N LEU A 219 3.18 -1.09 11.13
CA LEU A 219 3.15 -0.07 10.08
C LEU A 219 1.76 0.50 9.81
N ARG A 220 0.71 0.00 10.47
CA ARG A 220 -0.70 0.35 10.21
C ARG A 220 -1.11 0.09 8.76
N THR A 221 -0.47 -0.88 8.09
CA THR A 221 -0.85 -1.41 6.78
C THR A 221 -1.39 -2.83 6.92
N ARG A 222 -1.84 -3.46 5.84
CA ARG A 222 -2.37 -4.83 5.85
C ARG A 222 -1.91 -5.61 4.64
N GLY A 223 -1.92 -6.92 4.73
CA GLY A 223 -1.92 -7.76 3.55
C GLY A 223 -3.24 -7.59 2.78
N ASN A 224 -3.20 -7.65 1.46
CA ASN A 224 -4.40 -7.51 0.63
C ASN A 224 -5.45 -8.61 0.93
N SER A 225 -4.99 -9.78 1.38
CA SER A 225 -5.84 -10.90 1.78
C SER A 225 -6.81 -10.57 2.92
N GLU A 226 -6.57 -9.52 3.70
CA GLU A 226 -7.48 -9.11 4.78
C GLU A 226 -8.75 -8.41 4.26
N TYR A 227 -8.65 -7.67 3.16
CA TYR A 227 -9.77 -6.92 2.58
C TYR A 227 -10.51 -7.68 1.48
N LEU A 228 -9.79 -8.49 0.72
CA LEU A 228 -10.29 -9.13 -0.49
C LEU A 228 -10.94 -10.48 -0.20
N ILE A 229 -12.03 -10.75 -0.91
CA ILE A 229 -12.70 -12.05 -0.91
C ILE A 229 -12.30 -12.79 -2.19
N PRO A 230 -11.61 -13.94 -2.10
CA PRO A 230 -11.32 -14.77 -3.26
C PRO A 230 -12.61 -15.31 -3.88
N ILE A 231 -12.79 -15.14 -5.18
CA ILE A 231 -13.97 -15.60 -5.91
C ILE A 231 -13.60 -16.52 -7.07
N GLY A 232 -14.49 -17.41 -7.44
CA GLY A 232 -14.36 -18.29 -8.58
C GLY A 232 -15.21 -19.54 -8.50
N ASP A 233 -15.44 -20.16 -9.63
CA ASP A 233 -16.15 -21.44 -9.76
C ASP A 233 -15.23 -22.61 -9.38
N THR A 234 -15.34 -23.11 -8.18
CA THR A 234 -14.51 -24.20 -7.65
C THR A 234 -14.71 -25.55 -8.36
N ARG A 235 -15.73 -25.70 -9.22
CA ARG A 235 -15.93 -26.90 -10.05
C ARG A 235 -14.89 -26.95 -11.21
N HIS A 236 -14.42 -25.79 -11.67
CA HIS A 236 -13.57 -25.63 -12.83
C HIS A 236 -12.24 -24.98 -12.56
N ALA A 237 -12.18 -24.06 -11.57
CA ALA A 237 -10.99 -23.28 -11.28
C ALA A 237 -10.86 -22.96 -9.78
N THR A 238 -9.65 -22.60 -9.35
CA THR A 238 -9.42 -22.06 -8.00
C THR A 238 -9.98 -20.64 -7.88
N ARG A 239 -10.30 -20.23 -6.66
CA ARG A 239 -10.70 -18.84 -6.39
C ARG A 239 -9.49 -17.92 -6.38
N HIS A 240 -9.64 -16.74 -6.98
CA HIS A 240 -8.60 -15.72 -7.04
C HIS A 240 -9.15 -14.36 -6.62
N VAL A 241 -8.24 -13.45 -6.24
CA VAL A 241 -8.58 -12.08 -5.85
C VAL A 241 -8.28 -11.07 -6.97
N TYR A 242 -7.51 -11.44 -8.00
CA TYR A 242 -7.18 -10.60 -9.15
C TYR A 242 -7.12 -11.46 -10.40
N HIS A 243 -7.27 -10.83 -11.59
CA HIS A 243 -7.24 -11.53 -12.88
C HIS A 243 -8.13 -12.77 -12.85
N ASN A 244 -9.39 -12.57 -12.46
CA ASN A 244 -10.25 -13.65 -12.01
C ASN A 244 -11.54 -13.82 -12.82
N THR A 245 -11.67 -13.12 -13.95
CA THR A 245 -12.84 -13.33 -14.82
C THR A 245 -12.92 -14.76 -15.34
N SER A 246 -11.80 -15.41 -15.65
CA SER A 246 -11.76 -16.82 -16.05
C SER A 246 -12.06 -17.79 -14.91
N ASN A 247 -11.85 -17.39 -13.67
CA ASN A 247 -12.23 -18.18 -12.50
C ASN A 247 -13.72 -18.09 -12.19
N VAL A 248 -14.35 -16.93 -12.48
CA VAL A 248 -15.78 -16.69 -12.28
C VAL A 248 -16.59 -17.23 -13.48
N ILE A 249 -16.08 -17.09 -14.69
CA ILE A 249 -16.68 -17.52 -15.96
C ILE A 249 -15.70 -18.44 -16.69
N PRO A 250 -15.52 -19.69 -16.25
CA PRO A 250 -14.64 -20.64 -16.90
C PRO A 250 -15.18 -20.98 -18.30
N ARG A 251 -14.30 -20.97 -19.32
CA ARG A 251 -14.71 -21.20 -20.71
C ARG A 251 -15.23 -22.63 -20.93
N GLU A 252 -14.72 -23.58 -20.18
CA GLU A 252 -15.06 -25.01 -20.24
C GLU A 252 -16.35 -25.37 -19.48
N ALA A 253 -16.95 -24.46 -18.74
CA ALA A 253 -18.19 -24.74 -18.01
C ALA A 253 -19.36 -24.95 -18.98
N GLU A 254 -20.29 -25.87 -18.62
CA GLU A 254 -21.47 -26.17 -19.45
C GLU A 254 -22.36 -24.94 -19.68
N GLU A 255 -22.41 -24.04 -18.70
CA GLU A 255 -23.19 -22.81 -18.76
C GLU A 255 -22.60 -21.75 -19.72
N SER A 256 -21.30 -21.91 -20.11
CA SER A 256 -20.57 -20.92 -20.89
C SER A 256 -21.08 -20.83 -22.33
N ARG A 257 -21.15 -19.59 -22.82
CA ARG A 257 -21.58 -19.29 -24.19
C ARG A 257 -20.43 -18.65 -24.96
N GLU A 258 -20.25 -19.00 -26.23
CA GLU A 258 -19.16 -18.46 -27.07
C GLU A 258 -19.18 -16.91 -27.17
N THR A 259 -20.37 -16.32 -27.10
CA THR A 259 -20.56 -14.86 -27.11
C THR A 259 -20.02 -14.15 -25.88
N TRP A 260 -19.77 -14.88 -24.78
CA TRP A 260 -19.20 -14.33 -23.54
C TRP A 260 -17.72 -14.02 -23.66
N PHE A 261 -17.03 -14.64 -24.64
CA PHE A 261 -15.60 -14.52 -24.77
C PHE A 261 -15.19 -13.66 -25.96
N SER A 262 -14.04 -13.00 -25.82
CA SER A 262 -13.44 -12.17 -26.85
C SER A 262 -13.22 -12.98 -28.15
N ASN A 263 -13.52 -12.37 -29.29
CA ASN A 263 -13.27 -12.94 -30.59
C ASN A 263 -11.89 -12.60 -31.17
N ASN A 264 -11.03 -11.93 -30.40
CA ASN A 264 -9.70 -11.55 -30.85
C ASN A 264 -8.77 -12.76 -30.89
N SER A 265 -8.35 -13.13 -32.08
CA SER A 265 -7.47 -14.30 -32.32
C SER A 265 -6.04 -14.13 -31.79
N GLY A 266 -5.62 -12.90 -31.46
CA GLY A 266 -4.30 -12.60 -30.89
C GLY A 266 -4.09 -13.18 -29.48
N ALA A 267 -5.17 -13.53 -28.78
CA ALA A 267 -5.11 -14.14 -27.45
C ALA A 267 -4.88 -15.66 -27.46
N GLY A 268 -4.80 -16.29 -28.64
CA GLY A 268 -4.63 -17.73 -28.78
C GLY A 268 -5.93 -18.54 -28.52
N PRO A 269 -5.86 -19.88 -28.66
CA PRO A 269 -7.04 -20.75 -28.52
C PRO A 269 -7.59 -20.84 -27.08
N GLU A 270 -6.78 -20.45 -26.08
CA GLU A 270 -7.15 -20.46 -24.67
C GLU A 270 -7.60 -19.05 -24.19
N ASN A 271 -8.08 -18.20 -25.13
CA ASN A 271 -8.52 -16.87 -24.77
C ASN A 271 -9.69 -16.89 -23.77
N THR A 272 -9.40 -16.48 -22.54
CA THR A 272 -10.36 -16.37 -21.44
C THR A 272 -10.86 -14.95 -21.20
N GLN A 273 -10.41 -13.98 -22.00
CA GLN A 273 -10.91 -12.59 -21.93
C GLN A 273 -12.39 -12.54 -22.30
N LEU A 274 -13.12 -11.73 -21.57
CA LEU A 274 -14.56 -11.57 -21.81
C LEU A 274 -14.86 -10.61 -22.99
N CYS A 275 -15.98 -10.83 -23.60
CA CYS A 275 -16.68 -9.88 -24.46
C CYS A 275 -17.71 -9.13 -23.60
N TYR A 276 -17.39 -7.93 -23.19
CA TYR A 276 -18.22 -7.13 -22.27
C TYR A 276 -19.56 -6.67 -22.85
N THR A 277 -19.81 -6.94 -24.14
CA THR A 277 -21.08 -6.67 -24.82
C THR A 277 -21.78 -7.93 -25.31
N THR A 278 -21.24 -9.12 -25.03
CA THR A 278 -21.73 -10.43 -25.51
C THR A 278 -22.04 -10.43 -27.01
N ARG A 279 -21.21 -9.75 -27.80
CA ARG A 279 -21.38 -9.54 -29.24
C ARG A 279 -22.74 -8.92 -29.63
N GLY A 280 -23.33 -8.13 -28.73
CA GLY A 280 -24.65 -7.49 -28.94
C GLY A 280 -25.85 -8.38 -28.63
N ASN A 281 -25.67 -9.59 -28.11
CA ASN A 281 -26.75 -10.47 -27.70
C ASN A 281 -27.22 -10.13 -26.30
N ALA A 282 -28.40 -9.54 -26.18
CA ALA A 282 -28.96 -9.10 -24.89
C ALA A 282 -29.33 -10.27 -23.96
N GLU A 283 -29.79 -11.40 -24.50
CA GLU A 283 -30.10 -12.60 -23.71
C GLU A 283 -28.81 -13.20 -23.12
N ASP A 284 -27.77 -13.29 -23.94
CA ASP A 284 -26.44 -13.78 -23.47
C ASP A 284 -25.80 -12.80 -22.46
N TYR A 285 -26.08 -11.51 -22.57
CA TYR A 285 -25.62 -10.50 -21.62
C TYR A 285 -26.24 -10.72 -20.22
N GLU A 286 -27.55 -10.85 -20.15
CA GLU A 286 -28.23 -11.12 -18.86
C GLU A 286 -27.81 -12.49 -18.30
N ALA A 287 -27.64 -13.51 -19.14
CA ALA A 287 -27.13 -14.81 -18.72
C ALA A 287 -25.70 -14.74 -18.16
N LEU A 288 -24.81 -13.92 -18.75
CA LEU A 288 -23.46 -13.65 -18.21
C LEU A 288 -23.53 -12.98 -16.84
N VAL A 289 -24.38 -11.96 -16.69
CA VAL A 289 -24.59 -11.26 -15.42
C VAL A 289 -25.11 -12.22 -14.33
N GLU A 290 -26.10 -13.05 -14.64
CA GLU A 290 -26.65 -14.03 -13.71
C GLU A 290 -25.61 -15.07 -13.30
N GLN A 291 -24.83 -15.59 -14.25
CA GLN A 291 -23.76 -16.57 -13.97
C GLN A 291 -22.65 -15.96 -13.08
N ALA A 292 -22.21 -14.74 -13.40
CA ALA A 292 -21.19 -14.05 -12.61
C ALA A 292 -21.70 -13.80 -11.15
N ALA A 293 -22.92 -13.28 -11.01
CA ALA A 293 -23.51 -13.02 -9.71
C ALA A 293 -23.70 -14.32 -8.89
N LYS A 294 -24.10 -15.43 -9.55
CA LYS A 294 -24.22 -16.75 -8.92
C LYS A 294 -22.88 -17.22 -8.33
N ILE A 295 -21.83 -17.25 -9.14
CA ILE A 295 -20.50 -17.73 -8.69
C ILE A 295 -19.92 -16.85 -7.59
N ILE A 296 -20.08 -15.52 -7.71
CA ILE A 296 -19.63 -14.60 -6.67
C ILE A 296 -20.44 -14.82 -5.38
N SER A 297 -21.75 -14.99 -5.45
CA SER A 297 -22.59 -15.23 -4.26
C SER A 297 -22.27 -16.57 -3.59
N GLU A 298 -21.98 -17.62 -4.36
CA GLU A 298 -21.51 -18.90 -3.85
C GLU A 298 -20.18 -18.73 -3.10
N SER A 299 -19.27 -17.92 -3.65
CA SER A 299 -17.99 -17.61 -2.98
C SER A 299 -18.16 -16.82 -1.69
N LEU A 300 -19.11 -15.88 -1.63
CA LEU A 300 -19.42 -15.09 -0.44
C LEU A 300 -19.91 -15.94 0.74
N ARG A 301 -20.50 -17.12 0.48
CA ARG A 301 -21.01 -18.02 1.54
C ARG A 301 -19.91 -18.53 2.47
N ASP A 302 -18.65 -18.56 2.03
CA ASP A 302 -17.54 -18.96 2.87
C ASP A 302 -17.01 -17.83 3.77
N TYR A 303 -17.56 -16.62 3.60
CA TYR A 303 -17.11 -15.43 4.31
C TYR A 303 -18.26 -14.70 5.02
N PRO A 304 -18.90 -15.29 6.07
CA PRO A 304 -19.91 -14.60 6.86
C PRO A 304 -19.40 -13.28 7.43
N ARG A 305 -20.21 -12.22 7.41
CA ARG A 305 -19.80 -10.86 7.81
C ARG A 305 -19.25 -10.80 9.23
N GLU A 306 -19.87 -11.51 10.17
CA GLU A 306 -19.46 -11.51 11.57
C GLU A 306 -18.06 -12.09 11.77
N GLN A 307 -17.71 -13.15 11.02
CA GLN A 307 -16.40 -13.80 11.10
C GLN A 307 -15.33 -13.06 10.31
N TYR A 308 -15.71 -12.34 9.26
CA TYR A 308 -14.80 -11.63 8.35
C TYR A 308 -15.21 -10.17 8.17
N PRO A 309 -15.17 -9.36 9.24
CA PRO A 309 -15.71 -8.00 9.23
C PRO A 309 -14.98 -7.03 8.29
N LEU A 310 -13.71 -7.31 7.95
CA LEU A 310 -12.88 -6.48 7.07
C LEU A 310 -12.98 -6.86 5.59
N LYS A 311 -13.41 -8.11 5.29
CA LYS A 311 -13.55 -8.58 3.92
C LYS A 311 -14.78 -7.98 3.25
N ASN A 312 -14.58 -6.84 2.58
CA ASN A 312 -15.63 -6.06 1.94
C ASN A 312 -15.35 -5.71 0.47
N ILE A 313 -14.32 -6.34 -0.12
CA ILE A 313 -13.93 -6.11 -1.51
C ILE A 313 -14.03 -7.43 -2.27
N ILE A 314 -14.80 -7.43 -3.34
CA ILE A 314 -14.77 -8.46 -4.39
C ILE A 314 -14.30 -7.82 -5.67
N THR A 315 -13.44 -8.52 -6.39
CA THR A 315 -12.96 -8.07 -7.70
C THR A 315 -13.60 -8.89 -8.81
N PHE A 316 -13.90 -8.25 -9.92
CA PHE A 316 -14.24 -8.88 -11.19
C PHE A 316 -13.36 -8.26 -12.25
N THR A 317 -12.14 -8.80 -12.36
CA THR A 317 -11.03 -8.15 -13.05
C THR A 317 -10.52 -9.04 -14.19
N HIS A 318 -10.34 -8.41 -15.37
CA HIS A 318 -9.89 -9.10 -16.58
C HIS A 318 -8.49 -9.72 -16.40
N GLU A 319 -8.20 -10.70 -17.25
CA GLU A 319 -6.97 -11.46 -17.23
C GLU A 319 -5.75 -10.61 -17.61
N ASP A 320 -4.56 -11.01 -17.19
CA ASP A 320 -3.30 -10.28 -17.43
C ASP A 320 -2.83 -10.31 -18.91
N ASN A 321 -3.58 -10.95 -19.78
CA ASN A 321 -3.39 -10.90 -21.23
C ASN A 321 -4.28 -9.83 -21.90
N SER A 322 -4.68 -8.82 -21.17
CA SER A 322 -5.68 -7.80 -21.51
C SER A 322 -5.29 -6.82 -22.63
N SER A 323 -4.06 -6.93 -23.18
CA SER A 323 -3.69 -6.20 -24.40
C SER A 323 -4.54 -6.58 -25.63
N VAL A 324 -5.35 -7.63 -25.50
CA VAL A 324 -6.16 -8.21 -26.57
C VAL A 324 -7.65 -8.01 -26.26
N MET A 325 -8.16 -6.77 -26.45
CA MET A 325 -9.59 -6.48 -26.31
C MET A 325 -10.43 -7.25 -27.36
N CYS A 326 -11.69 -7.51 -27.00
CA CYS A 326 -12.65 -8.03 -27.98
C CYS A 326 -12.85 -7.03 -29.13
N THR A 327 -12.76 -7.52 -30.38
CA THR A 327 -12.89 -6.73 -31.59
C THR A 327 -14.21 -7.02 -32.33
N CYS A 328 -15.21 -7.59 -31.67
CA CYS A 328 -16.53 -7.75 -32.26
C CYS A 328 -17.16 -6.38 -32.52
N GLN A 329 -18.08 -6.32 -33.46
CA GLN A 329 -18.75 -5.09 -33.86
C GLN A 329 -19.32 -4.34 -32.64
N SER A 330 -20.00 -5.02 -31.74
CA SER A 330 -20.64 -4.44 -30.60
C SER A 330 -19.64 -3.84 -29.57
N CYS A 331 -18.47 -4.48 -29.39
CA CYS A 331 -17.41 -3.91 -28.54
C CYS A 331 -16.77 -2.68 -29.18
N THR A 332 -16.56 -2.69 -30.50
CA THR A 332 -16.05 -1.53 -31.25
C THR A 332 -17.01 -0.35 -31.17
N GLU A 333 -18.31 -0.60 -31.45
CA GLU A 333 -19.36 0.42 -31.31
C GLU A 333 -19.48 0.97 -29.87
N ALA A 334 -19.34 0.11 -28.87
CA ALA A 334 -19.35 0.53 -27.46
C ALA A 334 -18.13 1.41 -27.11
N GLN A 335 -16.94 1.07 -27.61
CA GLN A 335 -15.74 1.88 -27.43
C GLN A 335 -15.87 3.25 -28.08
N GLU A 336 -16.39 3.31 -29.31
CA GLU A 336 -16.65 4.57 -30.03
C GLU A 336 -17.71 5.41 -29.30
N LYS A 337 -18.79 4.78 -28.85
CA LYS A 337 -19.90 5.41 -28.10
C LYS A 337 -19.45 6.01 -26.79
N TYR A 338 -18.65 5.28 -26.02
CA TYR A 338 -18.24 5.65 -24.66
C TYR A 338 -16.88 6.35 -24.62
N GLY A 339 -16.15 6.41 -25.73
CA GLY A 339 -14.81 7.00 -25.80
C GLY A 339 -13.70 6.16 -25.16
N ALA A 340 -14.05 5.03 -24.53
CA ALA A 340 -13.10 4.09 -23.94
C ALA A 340 -13.73 2.70 -23.76
N GLY A 341 -12.92 1.64 -23.90
CA GLY A 341 -13.39 0.26 -23.69
C GLY A 341 -13.86 -0.05 -22.28
N SER A 342 -13.35 0.68 -21.27
CA SER A 342 -13.76 0.58 -19.87
C SER A 342 -15.23 0.95 -19.63
N GLY A 343 -15.88 1.68 -20.53
CA GLY A 343 -17.31 1.99 -20.43
C GLY A 343 -18.19 0.74 -20.42
N ALA A 344 -17.92 -0.24 -21.30
CA ALA A 344 -18.63 -1.51 -21.31
C ALA A 344 -18.34 -2.36 -20.07
N VAL A 345 -17.08 -2.33 -19.58
CA VAL A 345 -16.67 -3.01 -18.33
C VAL A 345 -17.44 -2.47 -17.14
N LEU A 346 -17.54 -1.14 -17.02
CA LEU A 346 -18.27 -0.46 -15.96
C LEU A 346 -19.75 -0.84 -15.95
N LEU A 347 -20.41 -0.84 -17.12
CA LEU A 347 -21.83 -1.22 -17.22
C LEU A 347 -22.07 -2.67 -16.79
N LEU A 348 -21.19 -3.60 -17.18
CA LEU A 348 -21.28 -5.00 -16.73
C LEU A 348 -21.08 -5.10 -15.21
N ALA A 349 -20.09 -4.42 -14.66
CA ALA A 349 -19.83 -4.39 -13.22
C ALA A 349 -21.04 -3.88 -12.43
N ASN A 350 -21.68 -2.78 -12.89
CA ASN A 350 -22.91 -2.26 -12.29
C ASN A 350 -24.04 -3.31 -12.25
N ARG A 351 -24.23 -4.03 -13.38
CA ARG A 351 -25.30 -5.07 -13.47
C ARG A 351 -25.02 -6.26 -12.54
N ILE A 352 -23.78 -6.75 -12.52
CA ILE A 352 -23.39 -7.85 -11.60
C ILE A 352 -23.61 -7.41 -10.14
N ARG A 353 -23.17 -6.20 -9.78
CA ARG A 353 -23.32 -5.69 -8.41
C ARG A 353 -24.78 -5.53 -8.00
N GLU A 354 -25.64 -5.11 -8.92
CA GLU A 354 -27.08 -5.04 -8.70
C GLU A 354 -27.67 -6.41 -8.37
N LYS A 355 -27.31 -7.46 -9.11
CA LYS A 355 -27.75 -8.83 -8.84
C LYS A 355 -27.24 -9.36 -7.50
N LEU A 356 -26.00 -9.04 -7.14
CA LEU A 356 -25.45 -9.39 -5.83
C LEU A 356 -26.21 -8.68 -4.69
N GLN A 357 -26.61 -7.43 -4.88
CA GLN A 357 -27.44 -6.72 -3.91
C GLN A 357 -28.78 -7.43 -3.70
N GLN A 358 -29.46 -7.77 -4.81
CA GLN A 358 -30.71 -8.53 -4.75
C GLN A 358 -30.54 -9.87 -4.03
N TRP A 359 -29.44 -10.58 -4.28
CA TRP A 359 -29.15 -11.84 -3.59
C TRP A 359 -28.93 -11.65 -2.09
N MET A 360 -28.19 -10.62 -1.66
CA MET A 360 -27.95 -10.32 -0.24
C MET A 360 -29.24 -9.95 0.51
N GLU A 361 -30.25 -9.45 -0.19
CA GLU A 361 -31.57 -9.08 0.39
C GLU A 361 -32.54 -10.26 0.53
N LEU A 362 -32.19 -11.41 -0.09
CA LEU A 362 -33.05 -12.60 0.01
C LEU A 362 -33.04 -13.18 1.43
N PRO A 363 -34.19 -13.67 1.93
CA PRO A 363 -34.24 -14.39 3.19
C PRO A 363 -33.27 -15.56 3.25
N GLY A 364 -32.51 -15.67 4.35
CA GLY A 364 -31.47 -16.69 4.55
C GLY A 364 -30.07 -16.28 4.14
N ASN A 365 -29.88 -15.06 3.61
CA ASN A 365 -28.56 -14.53 3.24
C ASN A 365 -28.07 -13.40 4.18
N GLU A 366 -28.75 -13.18 5.31
CA GLU A 366 -28.47 -12.09 6.26
C GLU A 366 -27.01 -12.14 6.78
N ALA A 367 -26.47 -13.35 7.00
CA ALA A 367 -25.09 -13.54 7.46
C ALA A 367 -24.01 -13.02 6.47
N TYR A 368 -24.38 -12.86 5.20
CA TYR A 368 -23.46 -12.44 4.12
C TYR A 368 -23.69 -10.99 3.70
N ARG A 369 -24.72 -10.34 4.23
CA ARG A 369 -25.03 -8.95 3.92
C ARG A 369 -23.93 -8.01 4.37
N ARG A 370 -23.50 -7.13 3.45
CA ARG A 370 -22.50 -6.09 3.66
C ARG A 370 -22.93 -4.82 2.96
N ASP A 371 -23.25 -3.79 3.73
CA ASP A 371 -23.63 -2.49 3.17
C ASP A 371 -22.39 -1.75 2.57
N ASP A 372 -21.20 -2.13 3.01
CA ASP A 372 -19.89 -1.61 2.56
C ASP A 372 -19.23 -2.47 1.47
N LEU A 373 -19.89 -3.51 0.97
CA LEU A 373 -19.33 -4.39 -0.08
C LEU A 373 -19.14 -3.62 -1.38
N LYS A 374 -17.90 -3.59 -1.89
CA LYS A 374 -17.56 -3.05 -3.20
C LYS A 374 -17.30 -4.17 -4.21
N LEU A 375 -17.90 -4.05 -5.41
CA LEU A 375 -17.47 -4.79 -6.58
C LEU A 375 -16.49 -3.93 -7.35
N VAL A 376 -15.30 -4.47 -7.62
CA VAL A 376 -14.19 -3.72 -8.18
C VAL A 376 -13.80 -4.28 -9.54
N PHE A 377 -13.72 -3.42 -10.55
CA PHE A 377 -13.21 -3.75 -11.88
C PHE A 377 -11.89 -3.06 -12.17
N PHE A 378 -11.07 -3.61 -13.07
CA PHE A 378 -9.80 -2.98 -13.46
C PHE A 378 -9.96 -1.89 -14.50
N ALA A 379 -9.29 -0.75 -14.25
CA ALA A 379 -8.81 0.17 -15.28
C ALA A 379 -7.31 -0.10 -15.47
N TYR A 380 -6.99 -1.04 -16.38
CA TYR A 380 -5.65 -1.57 -16.59
C TYR A 380 -5.44 -1.96 -18.06
N ALA A 381 -4.23 -1.80 -18.56
CA ALA A 381 -3.82 -2.16 -19.93
C ALA A 381 -4.77 -1.59 -21.00
N ALA A 382 -5.41 -2.43 -21.81
CA ALA A 382 -6.31 -1.98 -22.88
C ALA A 382 -7.60 -1.28 -22.37
N TYR A 383 -7.93 -1.41 -21.10
CA TYR A 383 -9.11 -0.81 -20.45
C TYR A 383 -8.74 0.31 -19.46
N VAL A 384 -7.51 0.85 -19.53
CA VAL A 384 -7.00 1.83 -18.57
C VAL A 384 -7.69 3.19 -18.68
N ASP A 385 -8.13 3.57 -19.88
CA ASP A 385 -8.71 4.88 -20.15
C ASP A 385 -10.09 5.04 -19.53
N ALA A 386 -10.32 6.19 -18.90
CA ALA A 386 -11.60 6.54 -18.32
C ALA A 386 -12.61 6.97 -19.42
N PRO A 387 -13.89 6.51 -19.38
CA PRO A 387 -14.91 6.88 -20.33
C PRO A 387 -15.49 8.26 -19.98
N ALA A 388 -14.65 9.30 -20.06
CA ALA A 388 -14.94 10.65 -19.59
C ALA A 388 -14.55 11.72 -20.61
N LYS A 389 -15.23 12.85 -20.53
CA LYS A 389 -14.93 14.08 -21.27
C LYS A 389 -14.94 15.28 -20.31
N TYR A 390 -14.17 16.32 -20.64
CA TYR A 390 -14.17 17.53 -19.85
C TYR A 390 -15.45 18.34 -20.09
N ASP A 391 -16.06 18.82 -19.01
CA ASP A 391 -17.22 19.70 -19.01
C ASP A 391 -16.78 21.10 -18.55
N GLU A 392 -16.65 22.02 -19.49
CA GLU A 392 -16.24 23.40 -19.26
C GLU A 392 -17.15 24.14 -18.28
N ALA A 393 -18.45 23.81 -18.28
CA ALA A 393 -19.42 24.50 -17.40
C ALA A 393 -19.27 24.06 -15.95
N GLN A 394 -18.84 22.81 -15.70
CA GLN A 394 -18.62 22.25 -14.39
C GLN A 394 -17.15 22.35 -13.95
N GLY A 395 -16.22 22.63 -14.87
CA GLY A 395 -14.79 22.67 -14.59
C GLY A 395 -14.18 21.31 -14.17
N LYS A 396 -14.78 20.19 -14.63
CA LYS A 396 -14.36 18.82 -14.29
C LYS A 396 -14.69 17.81 -15.37
N TYR A 397 -14.14 16.62 -15.27
CA TYR A 397 -14.53 15.52 -16.13
C TYR A 397 -15.89 14.94 -15.72
N VAL A 398 -16.69 14.56 -16.70
CA VAL A 398 -17.98 13.89 -16.55
C VAL A 398 -18.01 12.66 -17.46
N PHE A 399 -18.92 11.73 -17.23
CA PHE A 399 -19.10 10.62 -18.16
C PHE A 399 -19.28 11.10 -19.60
N SER A 400 -18.60 10.45 -20.52
CA SER A 400 -18.61 10.81 -21.96
C SER A 400 -19.99 10.65 -22.60
N HIS A 401 -20.82 9.75 -22.05
CA HIS A 401 -22.14 9.42 -22.57
C HIS A 401 -23.19 9.32 -21.44
N PRO A 402 -24.45 9.75 -21.67
CA PRO A 402 -25.50 9.73 -20.64
C PRO A 402 -25.94 8.33 -20.16
N ASP A 403 -25.66 7.28 -20.93
CA ASP A 403 -25.94 5.90 -20.49
C ASP A 403 -24.97 5.41 -19.43
N LEU A 404 -23.82 6.09 -19.27
CA LEU A 404 -22.80 5.72 -18.29
C LEU A 404 -23.14 6.28 -16.91
N TYR A 405 -23.00 5.46 -15.94
CA TYR A 405 -23.09 5.80 -14.54
C TYR A 405 -22.25 4.82 -13.71
N MET A 406 -21.88 5.20 -12.52
CA MET A 406 -21.21 4.32 -11.57
C MET A 406 -22.03 4.25 -10.28
N ARG A 407 -22.35 3.04 -9.84
CA ARG A 407 -23.02 2.79 -8.56
C ARG A 407 -22.10 3.16 -7.41
N ASP A 408 -22.68 3.54 -6.26
CA ASP A 408 -21.89 3.86 -5.06
C ASP A 408 -21.15 2.63 -4.47
N ASP A 409 -21.63 1.42 -4.80
CA ASP A 409 -21.08 0.15 -4.36
C ASP A 409 -20.23 -0.57 -5.43
N VAL A 410 -19.85 0.16 -6.49
CA VAL A 410 -18.85 -0.24 -7.49
C VAL A 410 -17.63 0.66 -7.34
N ALA A 411 -16.42 0.10 -7.49
CA ALA A 411 -15.18 0.86 -7.48
C ALA A 411 -14.34 0.52 -8.72
N VAL A 412 -13.53 1.49 -9.15
CA VAL A 412 -12.50 1.27 -10.16
C VAL A 412 -11.18 0.96 -9.48
N TYR A 413 -10.49 -0.09 -9.92
CA TYR A 413 -9.11 -0.36 -9.55
C TYR A 413 -8.20 0.14 -10.67
N TYR A 414 -7.73 1.36 -10.52
CA TYR A 414 -6.89 2.03 -11.49
C TYR A 414 -5.44 1.62 -11.28
N ALA A 415 -4.88 0.93 -12.28
CA ALA A 415 -3.47 0.55 -12.28
C ALA A 415 -2.65 1.66 -12.94
N ILE A 416 -1.83 2.36 -12.16
CA ILE A 416 -0.98 3.45 -12.66
C ILE A 416 0.26 2.93 -13.39
N SER A 417 0.04 2.07 -14.40
CA SER A 417 1.09 1.41 -15.17
C SER A 417 1.44 2.12 -16.47
N SER A 418 0.47 2.73 -17.12
CA SER A 418 0.64 3.43 -18.39
C SER A 418 0.60 4.94 -18.17
N GLY A 419 1.37 5.69 -18.96
CA GLY A 419 1.40 7.15 -18.91
C GLY A 419 2.22 7.73 -17.75
N PHE A 420 2.85 6.91 -16.92
CA PHE A 420 3.68 7.36 -15.80
C PHE A 420 5.13 6.88 -15.90
N ASN A 421 6.05 7.75 -15.55
CA ASN A 421 7.48 7.46 -15.37
C ASN A 421 7.82 7.58 -13.88
N TYR A 422 8.07 6.44 -13.23
CA TYR A 422 8.31 6.35 -11.79
C TYR A 422 9.66 6.92 -11.31
N GLN A 423 10.55 7.31 -12.23
CA GLN A 423 11.81 7.96 -11.90
C GLN A 423 11.72 9.49 -11.97
N ARG A 424 10.52 10.03 -12.20
CA ARG A 424 10.25 11.46 -12.29
C ARG A 424 9.15 11.86 -11.30
N ASN A 425 9.18 13.13 -10.84
CA ASN A 425 8.07 13.66 -10.05
C ASN A 425 6.74 13.49 -10.79
N ILE A 426 5.67 13.26 -10.06
CA ILE A 426 4.34 13.03 -10.65
C ILE A 426 3.91 14.15 -11.59
N TYR A 427 4.27 15.41 -11.30
CA TYR A 427 3.94 16.59 -12.11
C TYR A 427 4.93 16.91 -13.24
N ASP A 428 5.92 16.04 -13.47
CA ASP A 428 6.80 16.20 -14.64
C ASP A 428 5.99 16.01 -15.94
N ASP A 429 6.30 16.79 -16.98
CA ASP A 429 5.60 16.76 -18.28
C ASP A 429 5.48 15.36 -18.88
N VAL A 430 6.42 14.47 -18.57
CA VAL A 430 6.39 13.07 -19.04
C VAL A 430 5.23 12.29 -18.45
N ASN A 431 4.65 12.72 -17.34
CA ASN A 431 3.53 12.09 -16.63
C ASN A 431 2.17 12.72 -16.96
N LYS A 432 2.14 13.70 -17.85
CA LYS A 432 0.92 14.44 -18.18
C LYS A 432 -0.26 13.56 -18.58
N GLU A 433 -0.04 12.62 -19.49
CA GLU A 433 -1.08 11.70 -19.97
C GLU A 433 -1.66 10.84 -18.84
N GLY A 434 -0.78 10.33 -17.97
CA GLY A 434 -1.18 9.57 -16.79
C GLY A 434 -1.99 10.39 -15.81
N ILE A 435 -1.57 11.63 -15.53
CA ILE A 435 -2.31 12.57 -14.67
C ILE A 435 -3.69 12.87 -15.25
N GLU A 436 -3.78 13.19 -16.54
CA GLU A 436 -5.08 13.48 -17.17
C GLU A 436 -6.03 12.29 -17.02
N ASN A 437 -5.56 11.08 -17.28
CA ASN A 437 -6.39 9.89 -17.12
C ASN A 437 -6.77 9.62 -15.65
N ALA A 438 -5.86 9.87 -14.72
CA ALA A 438 -6.15 9.78 -13.29
C ALA A 438 -7.25 10.78 -12.87
N LEU A 439 -7.16 12.05 -13.31
CA LEU A 439 -8.16 13.07 -13.05
C LEU A 439 -9.54 12.69 -13.62
N LYS A 440 -9.58 12.09 -14.82
CA LYS A 440 -10.82 11.55 -15.39
C LYS A 440 -11.46 10.53 -14.45
N TRP A 441 -10.69 9.54 -13.97
CA TRP A 441 -11.21 8.55 -13.02
C TRP A 441 -11.62 9.18 -11.68
N PHE A 442 -10.83 10.12 -11.14
CA PHE A 442 -11.14 10.79 -9.87
C PHE A 442 -12.45 11.58 -9.92
N ASP A 443 -12.78 12.15 -11.09
CA ASP A 443 -14.01 12.94 -11.28
C ASP A 443 -15.27 12.10 -11.44
N ILE A 444 -15.17 10.96 -12.17
CA ILE A 444 -16.34 10.16 -12.53
C ILE A 444 -16.58 8.98 -11.58
N ALA A 445 -15.54 8.48 -10.91
CA ALA A 445 -15.67 7.33 -10.03
C ALA A 445 -16.14 7.72 -8.62
N LYS A 446 -17.01 6.90 -8.05
CA LYS A 446 -17.50 7.04 -6.66
C LYS A 446 -16.51 6.52 -5.63
N SER A 447 -15.70 5.55 -6.03
CA SER A 447 -14.61 5.01 -5.22
C SER A 447 -13.46 4.66 -6.16
N VAL A 448 -12.26 5.15 -5.85
CA VAL A 448 -11.05 4.88 -6.58
C VAL A 448 -10.11 4.07 -5.72
N TYR A 449 -9.70 2.93 -6.24
CA TYR A 449 -8.65 2.09 -5.68
C TYR A 449 -7.44 2.17 -6.61
N LEU A 450 -6.25 2.35 -6.05
CA LEU A 450 -5.02 2.40 -6.81
C LEU A 450 -4.24 1.10 -6.72
N TRP A 451 -3.83 0.61 -7.89
CA TRP A 451 -2.79 -0.39 -7.99
C TRP A 451 -1.49 0.29 -8.39
N THR A 452 -0.55 0.27 -7.48
CA THR A 452 0.77 0.87 -7.65
C THR A 452 1.84 -0.21 -7.66
N TYR A 453 3.06 0.15 -8.01
CA TYR A 453 4.13 -0.84 -8.20
C TYR A 453 5.40 -0.45 -7.47
N ASP A 454 6.08 -1.47 -6.95
CA ASP A 454 7.33 -1.36 -6.23
C ASP A 454 8.23 -2.58 -6.51
N ALA A 455 8.35 -2.97 -7.77
CA ALA A 455 9.16 -4.09 -8.17
C ALA A 455 9.75 -3.88 -9.56
N ASN A 456 10.94 -4.40 -9.80
CA ASN A 456 11.45 -4.68 -11.13
C ASN A 456 11.22 -6.17 -11.43
N PHE A 457 10.15 -6.50 -12.13
CA PHE A 457 9.78 -7.88 -12.45
C PHE A 457 10.82 -8.59 -13.32
N GLY A 458 11.60 -7.84 -14.09
CA GLY A 458 12.68 -8.37 -14.92
C GLY A 458 13.93 -8.74 -14.14
N ASN A 459 14.15 -8.11 -12.98
CA ASN A 459 15.27 -8.40 -12.09
C ASN A 459 15.00 -7.93 -10.67
N TYR A 460 14.82 -8.84 -9.73
CA TYR A 460 14.53 -8.55 -8.33
C TYR A 460 15.74 -8.05 -7.52
N TYR A 461 16.96 -8.21 -8.03
CA TYR A 461 18.16 -7.73 -7.32
C TYR A 461 18.32 -6.22 -7.41
N PHE A 462 17.81 -5.64 -8.45
CA PHE A 462 17.80 -4.19 -8.58
C PHE A 462 16.40 -3.74 -8.98
N ARG A 463 15.75 -3.06 -8.06
CA ARG A 463 14.55 -2.29 -8.32
C ARG A 463 14.95 -0.88 -8.77
N LEU A 464 14.30 -0.35 -9.81
CA LEU A 464 14.43 1.07 -10.09
C LEU A 464 13.70 1.84 -9.00
N PRO A 465 14.40 2.63 -8.16
CA PRO A 465 13.75 3.33 -7.07
C PRO A 465 12.65 4.26 -7.58
N GLY A 466 11.45 4.13 -7.02
CA GLY A 466 10.30 4.98 -7.34
C GLY A 466 10.22 6.26 -6.49
N THR A 467 11.25 6.58 -5.72
CA THR A 467 11.25 7.67 -4.75
C THR A 467 11.12 9.08 -5.33
N ASN A 468 11.41 9.26 -6.61
CA ASN A 468 11.16 10.53 -7.29
C ASN A 468 9.69 10.71 -7.69
N PHE A 469 8.95 9.62 -7.82
CA PHE A 469 7.52 9.61 -8.13
C PHE A 469 6.67 9.53 -6.86
N TYR A 470 6.98 8.56 -5.98
CA TYR A 470 6.30 8.38 -4.70
C TYR A 470 6.86 9.34 -3.64
N ASP A 471 6.72 10.63 -3.90
CA ASP A 471 7.04 11.72 -2.98
C ASP A 471 5.76 12.32 -2.35
N THR A 472 5.91 13.41 -1.63
CA THR A 472 4.79 14.11 -1.00
C THR A 472 3.73 14.54 -2.01
N ASP A 473 4.14 15.01 -3.20
CA ASP A 473 3.22 15.47 -4.24
C ASP A 473 2.30 14.35 -4.73
N ALA A 474 2.85 13.14 -4.95
CA ALA A 474 2.08 11.99 -5.42
C ALA A 474 1.04 11.53 -4.39
N TYR A 475 1.44 11.40 -3.12
CA TYR A 475 0.50 10.97 -2.07
C TYR A 475 -0.60 12.01 -1.84
N GLN A 476 -0.27 13.30 -1.88
CA GLN A 476 -1.26 14.36 -1.79
C GLN A 476 -2.19 14.39 -3.00
N PHE A 477 -1.67 14.15 -4.21
CA PHE A 477 -2.49 14.03 -5.42
C PHE A 477 -3.50 12.88 -5.31
N PHE A 478 -3.07 11.71 -4.84
CA PHE A 478 -3.96 10.57 -4.66
C PHE A 478 -5.00 10.81 -3.57
N ALA A 479 -4.61 11.36 -2.43
CA ALA A 479 -5.53 11.69 -1.35
C ALA A 479 -6.57 12.75 -1.78
N ALA A 480 -6.15 13.83 -2.46
CA ALA A 480 -7.03 14.84 -3.01
C ALA A 480 -7.96 14.30 -4.11
N GLY A 481 -7.53 13.29 -4.85
CA GLY A 481 -8.34 12.55 -5.81
C GLY A 481 -9.38 11.62 -5.21
N GLY A 482 -9.44 11.52 -3.87
CA GLY A 482 -10.41 10.66 -3.16
C GLY A 482 -10.10 9.18 -3.24
N VAL A 483 -8.81 8.81 -3.36
CA VAL A 483 -8.37 7.42 -3.32
C VAL A 483 -8.67 6.81 -1.96
N ASN A 484 -9.47 5.74 -1.93
CA ASN A 484 -9.89 5.06 -0.71
C ASN A 484 -9.03 3.86 -0.36
N TYR A 485 -8.45 3.21 -1.36
CA TYR A 485 -7.59 2.05 -1.20
C TYR A 485 -6.34 2.19 -2.07
N MET A 486 -5.19 1.98 -1.48
CA MET A 486 -3.93 1.93 -2.22
C MET A 486 -3.23 0.60 -1.94
N PHE A 487 -3.02 -0.15 -3.01
CA PHE A 487 -2.27 -1.39 -3.01
C PHE A 487 -0.95 -1.20 -3.75
N LYS A 488 0.14 -1.61 -3.12
CA LYS A 488 1.45 -1.60 -3.75
C LYS A 488 1.91 -3.02 -4.05
N GLN A 489 2.04 -3.33 -5.34
CA GLN A 489 2.61 -4.59 -5.78
C GLN A 489 4.13 -4.53 -5.66
N ALA A 490 4.66 -5.33 -4.74
CA ALA A 490 6.08 -5.50 -4.53
C ALA A 490 6.59 -6.81 -5.17
N ALA A 491 7.88 -7.03 -5.14
CA ALA A 491 8.49 -8.27 -5.59
C ALA A 491 7.97 -9.45 -4.75
N MET A 492 7.40 -10.44 -5.40
CA MET A 492 6.93 -11.71 -4.82
C MET A 492 7.76 -12.87 -5.35
N PRO A 493 8.00 -13.91 -4.59
CA PRO A 493 7.64 -14.25 -3.20
C PRO A 493 8.79 -14.02 -2.22
N THR A 494 9.55 -12.99 -2.35
CA THR A 494 10.80 -12.81 -1.64
C THR A 494 10.64 -11.80 -0.50
N ALA A 495 10.99 -12.26 0.69
CA ALA A 495 11.16 -11.39 1.83
C ALA A 495 12.53 -10.73 1.75
N ASN A 496 12.64 -9.43 1.68
CA ASN A 496 13.86 -8.63 1.56
C ASN A 496 14.55 -8.76 0.20
N VAL A 497 14.10 -8.02 -0.72
CA VAL A 497 14.89 -7.65 -1.88
C VAL A 497 15.76 -6.42 -1.55
N THR A 498 16.79 -6.23 -2.36
CA THR A 498 17.76 -5.15 -2.26
C THR A 498 17.17 -3.80 -2.71
N ALA A 499 18.04 -2.81 -2.94
CA ALA A 499 17.70 -1.46 -3.39
C ALA A 499 16.73 -0.74 -2.44
N PHE A 500 16.96 -0.93 -1.14
CA PHE A 500 16.26 -0.24 -0.06
C PHE A 500 14.73 -0.45 -0.08
N GLN A 501 14.24 -1.59 -0.53
CA GLN A 501 12.80 -1.87 -0.58
C GLN A 501 12.11 -1.71 0.78
N THR A 502 12.80 -2.02 1.88
CA THR A 502 12.24 -1.84 3.22
C THR A 502 12.01 -0.35 3.55
N LEU A 503 12.83 0.56 3.00
CA LEU A 503 12.58 2.00 3.09
C LEU A 503 11.28 2.37 2.38
N ASP A 504 11.06 1.84 1.17
CA ASP A 504 9.85 2.18 0.42
C ASP A 504 8.58 1.65 1.10
N ILE A 505 8.64 0.45 1.70
CA ILE A 505 7.54 -0.08 2.53
C ILE A 505 7.24 0.86 3.71
N TYR A 506 8.29 1.35 4.38
CA TYR A 506 8.16 2.28 5.50
C TYR A 506 7.56 3.62 5.06
N LEU A 507 8.13 4.23 4.00
CA LEU A 507 7.66 5.53 3.49
C LEU A 507 6.23 5.44 2.98
N ASP A 508 5.91 4.38 2.24
CA ASP A 508 4.57 4.12 1.72
C ASP A 508 3.53 4.07 2.85
N ALA A 509 3.82 3.31 3.91
CA ALA A 509 2.92 3.20 5.06
C ALA A 509 2.73 4.56 5.78
N LYS A 510 3.81 5.32 5.99
CA LYS A 510 3.77 6.63 6.67
C LYS A 510 3.05 7.69 5.84
N MET A 511 3.33 7.76 4.54
CA MET A 511 2.75 8.77 3.64
C MET A 511 1.28 8.48 3.32
N GLN A 512 0.86 7.23 3.22
CA GLN A 512 -0.56 6.90 3.09
C GLN A 512 -1.36 7.18 4.36
N TRP A 513 -0.70 7.14 5.53
CA TRP A 513 -1.34 7.52 6.79
C TRP A 513 -1.50 9.04 6.90
N ASP A 514 -0.42 9.78 6.65
CA ASP A 514 -0.37 11.25 6.79
C ASP A 514 0.48 11.85 5.67
N THR A 515 -0.17 12.35 4.63
CA THR A 515 0.47 12.95 3.45
C THR A 515 1.12 14.30 3.72
N THR A 516 0.93 14.86 4.91
CA THR A 516 1.55 16.13 5.31
C THR A 516 2.97 15.94 5.87
N ARG A 517 3.40 14.71 6.12
CA ARG A 517 4.75 14.41 6.62
C ARG A 517 5.81 14.74 5.57
N ASP A 518 6.97 15.20 6.05
CA ASP A 518 8.13 15.42 5.20
C ASP A 518 8.84 14.08 4.92
N ILE A 519 8.74 13.60 3.68
CA ILE A 519 9.33 12.33 3.26
C ILE A 519 10.84 12.30 3.40
N ASN A 520 11.53 13.45 3.27
CA ASN A 520 12.98 13.52 3.44
C ASN A 520 13.38 13.35 4.91
N VAL A 521 12.58 13.91 5.83
CA VAL A 521 12.75 13.72 7.27
C VAL A 521 12.54 12.25 7.64
N LEU A 522 11.48 11.62 7.13
CA LEU A 522 11.21 10.20 7.33
C LEU A 522 12.33 9.32 6.78
N THR A 523 12.81 9.61 5.59
CA THR A 523 13.94 8.88 4.96
C THR A 523 15.19 8.96 5.84
N ARG A 524 15.57 10.16 6.29
CA ARG A 524 16.75 10.32 7.17
C ARG A 524 16.58 9.60 8.51
N LYS A 525 15.38 9.65 9.07
CA LYS A 525 15.06 8.94 10.32
C LYS A 525 15.21 7.43 10.14
N TRP A 526 14.69 6.88 9.02
CA TRP A 526 14.81 5.46 8.70
C TRP A 526 16.28 5.02 8.60
N PHE A 527 17.13 5.76 7.86
CA PHE A 527 18.57 5.44 7.75
C PHE A 527 19.26 5.43 9.13
N LYS A 528 18.97 6.39 10.00
CA LYS A 528 19.50 6.42 11.35
C LYS A 528 19.04 5.22 12.19
N GLY A 529 17.79 4.84 12.07
CA GLY A 529 17.23 3.67 12.73
C GLY A 529 17.88 2.37 12.26
N MET A 530 17.94 2.16 10.95
CA MET A 530 18.40 0.92 10.32
C MET A 530 19.89 0.70 10.40
N PHE A 531 20.72 1.75 10.24
CA PHE A 531 22.16 1.60 10.04
C PHE A 531 23.04 2.24 11.14
N LYS A 532 22.42 2.95 12.11
CA LYS A 532 23.13 3.59 13.20
C LYS A 532 24.35 4.42 12.73
N ASP A 533 25.58 4.04 13.14
CA ASP A 533 26.81 4.77 12.76
C ASP A 533 27.12 4.70 11.24
N ALA A 534 26.59 3.72 10.53
CA ALA A 534 26.73 3.61 9.08
C ALA A 534 25.65 4.38 8.29
N ALA A 535 24.73 5.08 8.97
CA ALA A 535 23.58 5.72 8.35
C ALA A 535 23.94 6.70 7.22
N ASP A 536 24.95 7.55 7.42
CA ASP A 536 25.34 8.55 6.44
C ASP A 536 25.97 7.91 5.19
N VAL A 537 26.75 6.86 5.35
CA VAL A 537 27.39 6.14 4.23
C VAL A 537 26.33 5.40 3.43
N MET A 538 25.41 4.70 4.09
CA MET A 538 24.30 3.99 3.44
C MET A 538 23.34 4.96 2.76
N TYR A 539 23.07 6.13 3.34
CA TYR A 539 22.27 7.16 2.69
C TYR A 539 22.97 7.72 1.43
N GLN A 540 24.30 7.89 1.44
CA GLN A 540 25.04 8.27 0.24
C GLN A 540 24.96 7.21 -0.85
N LEU A 541 25.01 5.92 -0.50
CA LEU A 541 24.80 4.82 -1.45
C LEU A 541 23.40 4.92 -2.08
N TYR A 542 22.36 5.05 -1.27
CA TYR A 542 20.99 5.23 -1.72
C TYR A 542 20.82 6.40 -2.71
N ILE A 543 21.40 7.57 -2.40
CA ILE A 543 21.36 8.73 -3.30
C ILE A 543 22.08 8.43 -4.63
N GLN A 544 23.21 7.72 -4.60
CA GLN A 544 23.94 7.35 -5.82
C GLN A 544 23.12 6.38 -6.68
N GLU A 545 22.47 5.39 -6.09
CA GLU A 545 21.60 4.46 -6.79
C GLU A 545 20.39 5.16 -7.41
N ASN A 546 19.73 6.06 -6.68
CA ASN A 546 18.61 6.84 -7.19
C ASN A 546 19.01 7.73 -8.36
N ASN A 547 20.13 8.44 -8.24
CA ASN A 547 20.64 9.29 -9.32
C ASN A 547 21.01 8.48 -10.56
N TRP A 548 21.63 7.32 -10.37
CA TRP A 548 21.94 6.43 -11.48
C TRP A 548 20.65 5.90 -12.13
N ALA A 549 19.67 5.46 -11.36
CA ALA A 549 18.39 4.97 -11.86
C ALA A 549 17.66 6.05 -12.69
N MET A 550 17.63 7.29 -12.22
CA MET A 550 17.03 8.42 -12.93
C MET A 550 17.76 8.70 -14.27
N ILE A 551 19.09 8.66 -14.29
CA ILE A 551 19.87 8.85 -15.51
C ILE A 551 19.56 7.74 -16.52
N ILE A 552 19.51 6.49 -16.07
CA ILE A 552 19.24 5.33 -16.94
C ILE A 552 17.82 5.40 -17.50
N ALA A 553 16.81 5.70 -16.69
CA ALA A 553 15.45 5.85 -17.14
C ALA A 553 15.30 6.93 -18.22
N ASN A 554 15.98 8.06 -18.07
CA ASN A 554 16.00 9.12 -19.09
C ASN A 554 16.69 8.67 -20.39
N GLN A 555 17.85 7.97 -20.29
CA GLN A 555 18.59 7.49 -21.46
C GLN A 555 17.82 6.40 -22.23
N MET A 556 17.12 5.53 -21.52
CA MET A 556 16.33 4.46 -22.12
C MET A 556 14.98 4.96 -22.64
N ASN A 557 14.60 6.21 -22.36
CA ASN A 557 13.28 6.79 -22.67
C ASN A 557 12.13 5.83 -22.34
N LYS A 558 12.18 5.28 -21.12
CA LYS A 558 11.19 4.32 -20.63
C LYS A 558 10.23 5.00 -19.66
N SER A 559 8.97 4.91 -19.96
CA SER A 559 7.87 5.25 -19.05
C SER A 559 7.21 3.97 -18.53
N GLY A 560 6.58 4.06 -17.40
CA GLY A 560 5.81 2.95 -16.81
C GLY A 560 6.66 2.02 -15.96
N ILE A 561 6.07 0.89 -15.63
CA ILE A 561 6.64 -0.09 -14.73
C ILE A 561 7.71 -0.89 -15.42
N ILE A 562 8.41 -1.22 -14.71
CA ILE A 562 9.65 -1.80 -14.49
C ILE A 562 9.66 -3.29 -14.78
N ASN A 563 9.85 -3.57 -16.02
CA ASN A 563 10.18 -4.92 -16.46
C ASN A 563 11.48 -4.81 -17.26
N TYR A 564 12.53 -4.26 -16.61
CA TYR A 564 13.76 -3.93 -17.31
C TYR A 564 14.88 -4.91 -16.99
N SER A 565 15.39 -5.53 -18.05
CA SER A 565 16.79 -5.94 -18.07
C SER A 565 17.63 -4.69 -18.43
N ILE A 566 18.37 -4.16 -17.48
CA ILE A 566 19.30 -3.07 -17.73
C ILE A 566 20.56 -3.70 -18.33
N SER A 567 20.95 -3.27 -19.53
CA SER A 567 22.08 -3.86 -20.23
C SER A 567 23.42 -3.55 -19.55
N LYS A 568 24.42 -4.42 -19.80
CA LYS A 568 25.78 -4.32 -19.25
C LYS A 568 26.40 -2.92 -19.42
N GLU A 569 26.09 -2.21 -20.49
CA GLU A 569 26.68 -0.89 -20.78
C GLU A 569 26.36 0.16 -19.72
N TYR A 570 25.25 0.01 -18.98
CA TYR A 570 24.87 0.91 -17.90
C TYR A 570 25.50 0.52 -16.55
N TRP A 571 25.82 -0.75 -16.33
CA TRP A 571 26.49 -1.25 -15.13
C TRP A 571 28.00 -1.06 -15.21
N LYS A 572 28.49 0.16 -14.96
CA LYS A 572 29.91 0.47 -15.09
C LYS A 572 30.74 -0.15 -13.95
N TYR A 573 31.91 -0.72 -14.27
CA TYR A 573 32.81 -1.36 -13.31
C TYR A 573 33.14 -0.45 -12.12
N GLU A 574 33.57 0.79 -12.39
CA GLU A 574 34.01 1.73 -11.33
C GLU A 574 32.82 2.16 -10.45
N MET A 575 31.60 2.22 -10.98
CA MET A 575 30.40 2.50 -10.21
C MET A 575 30.08 1.34 -9.26
N LEU A 576 30.02 0.11 -9.76
CA LEU A 576 29.78 -1.08 -8.93
C LEU A 576 30.84 -1.25 -7.86
N LYS A 577 32.10 -1.02 -8.22
CA LYS A 577 33.24 -1.01 -7.28
C LYS A 577 33.04 0.05 -6.18
N GLY A 578 32.67 1.28 -6.56
CA GLY A 578 32.44 2.36 -5.60
C GLY A 578 31.26 2.07 -4.65
N TRP A 579 30.20 1.41 -5.11
CA TRP A 579 29.11 0.98 -4.25
C TRP A 579 29.55 -0.11 -3.27
N LEU A 580 30.33 -1.10 -3.74
CA LEU A 580 30.89 -2.14 -2.86
C LEU A 580 31.84 -1.55 -1.80
N GLU A 581 32.67 -0.56 -2.17
CA GLU A 581 33.54 0.15 -1.24
C GLU A 581 32.79 0.89 -0.16
N LYS A 582 31.63 1.53 -0.50
CA LYS A 582 30.74 2.16 0.51
C LYS A 582 30.12 1.14 1.47
N ILE A 583 29.74 -0.02 0.98
CA ILE A 583 29.22 -1.09 1.81
C ILE A 583 30.29 -1.63 2.76
N ASP A 584 31.54 -1.79 2.27
CA ASP A 584 32.67 -2.20 3.12
C ASP A 584 33.00 -1.12 4.17
N GLU A 585 32.87 0.18 3.83
CA GLU A 585 32.98 1.29 4.79
C GLU A 585 31.87 1.21 5.86
N ALA A 586 30.61 0.95 5.43
CA ALA A 586 29.48 0.78 6.36
C ALA A 586 29.70 -0.38 7.33
N ARG A 587 30.18 -1.53 6.83
CA ARG A 587 30.55 -2.70 7.67
C ARG A 587 31.62 -2.35 8.70
N ALA A 588 32.66 -1.58 8.28
CA ALA A 588 33.72 -1.16 9.18
C ALA A 588 33.21 -0.23 10.30
N LEU A 589 32.26 0.66 10.01
CA LEU A 589 31.67 1.55 11.01
C LEU A 589 30.88 0.81 12.09
N VAL A 590 30.21 -0.30 11.75
CA VAL A 590 29.42 -1.10 12.70
C VAL A 590 30.25 -2.19 13.38
N ALA A 591 31.46 -2.51 12.92
CA ALA A 591 32.32 -3.57 13.47
C ALA A 591 32.61 -3.40 14.98
N LYS A 592 32.59 -2.16 15.50
CA LYS A 592 32.75 -1.88 16.93
C LYS A 592 31.69 -2.55 17.82
N TYR A 593 30.53 -2.89 17.26
CA TYR A 593 29.45 -3.58 17.97
C TYR A 593 29.68 -5.08 18.07
N GLU A 594 30.59 -5.68 17.30
CA GLU A 594 30.82 -7.13 17.28
C GLU A 594 31.10 -7.70 18.67
N ASN A 595 31.91 -6.99 19.48
CA ASN A 595 32.23 -7.40 20.85
C ASN A 595 31.39 -6.68 21.91
N SER A 596 30.95 -5.43 21.66
CA SER A 596 30.23 -4.63 22.65
C SER A 596 28.73 -4.90 22.70
N ASN A 597 28.11 -5.28 21.57
CA ASN A 597 26.71 -5.64 21.44
C ASN A 597 26.52 -6.60 20.24
N PRO A 598 26.85 -7.89 20.39
CA PRO A 598 26.81 -8.87 19.29
C PRO A 598 25.44 -9.02 18.63
N ALA A 599 24.35 -8.86 19.39
CA ALA A 599 22.99 -8.93 18.85
C ALA A 599 22.70 -7.77 17.91
N LEU A 600 23.06 -6.54 18.28
CA LEU A 600 22.94 -5.37 17.42
C LEU A 600 23.85 -5.49 16.21
N TYR A 601 25.09 -5.95 16.38
CA TYR A 601 26.01 -6.15 15.27
C TYR A 601 25.45 -7.08 14.21
N LYS A 602 24.88 -8.20 14.62
CA LYS A 602 24.25 -9.16 13.71
C LYS A 602 23.16 -8.49 12.85
N VAL A 603 22.25 -7.77 13.48
CA VAL A 603 21.15 -7.07 12.78
C VAL A 603 21.70 -6.03 11.80
N LEU A 604 22.62 -5.17 12.24
CA LEU A 604 23.22 -4.13 11.37
C LEU A 604 23.99 -4.73 10.20
N LYS A 605 24.72 -5.82 10.44
CA LYS A 605 25.43 -6.53 9.37
C LYS A 605 24.46 -7.08 8.33
N GLU A 606 23.37 -7.72 8.78
CA GLU A 606 22.35 -8.26 7.88
C GLU A 606 21.68 -7.16 7.04
N HIS A 607 21.36 -6.01 7.62
CA HIS A 607 20.80 -4.86 6.90
C HIS A 607 21.78 -4.32 5.83
N ILE A 608 23.07 -4.23 6.14
CA ILE A 608 24.09 -3.78 5.19
C ILE A 608 24.31 -4.82 4.09
N ASP A 609 24.35 -6.10 4.45
CA ASP A 609 24.63 -7.20 3.53
C ASP A 609 23.53 -7.41 2.48
N ILE A 610 22.29 -7.08 2.80
CA ILE A 610 21.20 -7.09 1.82
C ILE A 610 21.51 -6.12 0.66
N GLU A 611 22.02 -4.94 0.94
CA GLU A 611 22.34 -3.95 -0.09
C GLU A 611 23.63 -4.30 -0.87
N TRP A 612 24.45 -5.21 -0.34
CA TRP A 612 25.63 -5.72 -1.05
C TRP A 612 25.25 -6.63 -2.24
N VAL A 613 24.08 -7.27 -2.21
CA VAL A 613 23.66 -8.27 -3.19
C VAL A 613 23.66 -7.72 -4.61
N CYS A 614 23.05 -6.55 -4.83
CA CYS A 614 22.91 -5.95 -6.15
C CYS A 614 24.28 -5.66 -6.82
N PRO A 615 25.16 -4.82 -6.25
CA PRO A 615 26.44 -4.50 -6.89
C PRO A 615 27.36 -5.71 -7.01
N ALA A 616 27.32 -6.65 -6.08
CA ALA A 616 28.13 -7.86 -6.14
C ALA A 616 27.65 -8.84 -7.23
N TYR A 617 26.33 -9.00 -7.38
CA TYR A 617 25.74 -9.79 -8.46
C TYR A 617 26.23 -9.29 -9.84
N TYR A 618 26.04 -7.99 -10.12
CA TYR A 618 26.45 -7.43 -11.42
C TYR A 618 27.96 -7.37 -11.60
N MET A 619 28.74 -7.26 -10.52
CA MET A 619 30.19 -7.37 -10.58
C MET A 619 30.61 -8.78 -11.04
N LEU A 620 30.00 -9.83 -10.49
CA LEU A 620 30.29 -11.21 -10.88
C LEU A 620 29.74 -11.54 -12.27
N GLU A 621 28.54 -11.08 -12.64
CA GLU A 621 27.93 -11.36 -13.94
C GLU A 621 28.66 -10.68 -15.11
N TYR A 622 29.15 -9.46 -14.90
CA TYR A 622 29.65 -8.65 -16.01
C TYR A 622 31.15 -8.44 -16.00
N TYR A 623 31.81 -8.60 -14.86
CA TYR A 623 33.20 -8.23 -14.65
C TYR A 623 34.04 -9.29 -13.92
N ASP A 624 33.57 -10.51 -13.92
CA ASP A 624 34.27 -11.64 -13.30
C ASP A 624 35.72 -11.77 -13.78
N GLY A 625 35.97 -11.62 -15.09
CA GLY A 625 37.31 -11.62 -15.69
C GLY A 625 38.21 -10.43 -15.33
N SER A 626 37.65 -9.37 -14.71
CA SER A 626 38.38 -8.21 -14.22
C SER A 626 38.76 -8.33 -12.75
N LEU A 627 38.26 -9.37 -12.06
CA LEU A 627 38.59 -9.63 -10.67
C LEU A 627 39.82 -10.55 -10.56
N THR A 628 40.60 -10.33 -9.50
CA THR A 628 41.61 -11.33 -9.12
C THR A 628 40.94 -12.60 -8.63
N ASP A 629 41.57 -13.76 -8.80
CA ASP A 629 41.00 -15.05 -8.31
C ASP A 629 40.64 -14.98 -6.83
N LYS A 630 41.50 -14.33 -6.03
CA LYS A 630 41.22 -14.10 -4.62
C LYS A 630 39.90 -13.34 -4.39
N LYS A 631 39.72 -12.17 -5.03
CA LYS A 631 38.54 -11.35 -4.86
C LYS A 631 37.28 -12.03 -5.40
N TYR A 632 37.40 -12.70 -6.56
CA TYR A 632 36.33 -13.49 -7.13
C TYR A 632 35.88 -14.58 -6.15
N ASN A 633 36.81 -15.39 -5.65
CA ASN A 633 36.51 -16.47 -4.72
C ASN A 633 35.88 -15.97 -3.40
N GLU A 634 36.41 -14.86 -2.85
CA GLU A 634 35.82 -14.22 -1.67
C GLU A 634 34.34 -13.83 -1.91
N MET A 635 34.03 -13.23 -3.04
CA MET A 635 32.66 -12.82 -3.38
C MET A 635 31.74 -14.01 -3.58
N VAL A 636 32.18 -15.03 -4.31
CA VAL A 636 31.38 -16.27 -4.54
C VAL A 636 31.12 -16.98 -3.22
N GLN A 637 32.15 -17.14 -2.38
CA GLN A 637 31.99 -17.76 -1.06
C GLN A 637 31.05 -16.96 -0.15
N TYR A 638 31.13 -15.62 -0.21
CA TYR A 638 30.24 -14.76 0.58
C TYR A 638 28.76 -14.94 0.17
N PHE A 639 28.48 -15.00 -1.12
CA PHE A 639 27.15 -15.35 -1.60
C PHE A 639 26.69 -16.72 -1.12
N GLN A 640 27.54 -17.74 -1.21
CA GLN A 640 27.18 -19.11 -0.86
C GLN A 640 27.00 -19.31 0.64
N MET A 641 27.84 -18.71 1.46
CA MET A 641 27.92 -18.97 2.90
C MET A 641 27.09 -18.00 3.74
N GLU A 642 26.97 -16.74 3.32
CA GLU A 642 26.30 -15.70 4.09
C GLU A 642 24.95 -15.31 3.47
N ILE A 643 24.94 -14.86 2.23
CA ILE A 643 23.73 -14.31 1.62
C ILE A 643 22.66 -15.38 1.39
N ALA A 644 23.02 -16.54 0.82
CA ALA A 644 22.07 -17.62 0.57
C ALA A 644 21.44 -18.20 1.85
N THR A 645 22.16 -18.10 2.98
CA THR A 645 21.62 -18.52 4.29
C THR A 645 20.69 -17.49 4.93
N LEU A 646 20.89 -16.21 4.61
CA LEU A 646 19.98 -15.16 5.07
C LEU A 646 18.65 -15.27 4.36
N ARG A 647 18.66 -15.34 3.02
CA ARG A 647 17.44 -15.41 2.21
C ARG A 647 17.75 -15.86 0.80
N ASP A 648 16.97 -16.80 0.30
CA ASP A 648 17.10 -17.34 -1.04
C ASP A 648 16.12 -16.68 -2.01
N PHE A 649 16.50 -15.51 -2.56
CA PHE A 649 15.66 -14.74 -3.47
C PHE A 649 15.57 -15.38 -4.85
N ARG A 650 14.42 -15.19 -5.53
CA ARG A 650 14.35 -15.35 -6.98
C ARG A 650 15.06 -14.20 -7.70
N LEU A 651 15.63 -14.50 -8.87
CA LEU A 651 16.28 -13.48 -9.71
C LEU A 651 15.28 -12.56 -10.41
N SER A 652 14.12 -13.10 -10.78
CA SER A 652 13.04 -12.34 -11.42
C SER A 652 11.70 -13.07 -11.27
N GLU A 653 10.61 -12.43 -11.67
CA GLU A 653 9.26 -13.02 -11.63
C GLU A 653 9.17 -14.34 -12.40
N ARG A 654 9.81 -14.41 -13.58
CA ARG A 654 9.77 -15.57 -14.49
C ARG A 654 10.92 -16.53 -14.31
N SER A 655 11.90 -16.22 -13.46
CA SER A 655 13.04 -17.11 -13.21
C SER A 655 12.69 -18.12 -12.11
N SER A 656 13.04 -19.38 -12.35
CA SER A 656 13.10 -20.38 -11.30
C SER A 656 14.40 -20.31 -10.50
N ASP A 657 15.40 -19.58 -11.00
CA ASP A 657 16.69 -19.42 -10.32
C ASP A 657 16.55 -18.50 -9.11
N THR A 658 17.16 -18.93 -8.03
CA THR A 658 17.35 -18.17 -6.78
C THR A 658 18.83 -17.83 -6.62
N ILE A 659 19.18 -17.07 -5.58
CA ILE A 659 20.59 -16.81 -5.23
C ILE A 659 21.34 -18.13 -5.07
N SER A 660 20.81 -19.08 -4.33
CA SER A 660 21.45 -20.39 -4.10
C SER A 660 21.69 -21.14 -5.42
N THR A 661 20.69 -21.23 -6.28
CA THR A 661 20.83 -21.96 -7.56
C THR A 661 21.73 -21.22 -8.53
N TRP A 662 21.76 -19.91 -8.51
CA TRP A 662 22.68 -19.11 -9.33
C TRP A 662 24.11 -19.26 -8.84
N THR A 663 24.37 -19.12 -7.54
CA THR A 663 25.72 -19.22 -6.99
C THR A 663 26.30 -20.64 -7.10
N ALA A 664 25.43 -21.67 -7.08
CA ALA A 664 25.87 -23.06 -7.30
C ALA A 664 26.47 -23.30 -8.70
N LYS A 665 26.16 -22.40 -9.67
CA LYS A 665 26.75 -22.45 -11.02
C LYS A 665 28.14 -21.82 -11.09
N LEU A 666 28.54 -21.07 -10.06
CA LEU A 666 29.84 -20.38 -10.00
C LEU A 666 30.89 -21.34 -9.40
N SER A 667 31.98 -21.55 -10.13
CA SER A 667 33.12 -22.36 -9.67
C SER A 667 34.20 -21.45 -9.10
N LEU A 668 34.83 -21.84 -7.99
CA LEU A 668 36.00 -21.16 -7.47
C LEU A 668 37.16 -21.32 -8.44
N ARG A 669 38.03 -20.32 -8.51
CA ARG A 669 39.24 -20.25 -9.37
C ARG A 669 40.50 -20.56 -8.57
#